data_fa8919823ff2a16221ccc83f91f3a757
#
_entry.id   fa8919823ff2a16221ccc83f91f3a757
#
_cell.length_a   1.000
_cell.length_b   1.000
_cell.length_c   1.000
_cell.angle_alpha   90.00
_cell.angle_beta   90.00
_cell.angle_gamma   90.00
#
_symmetry.space_group_name_H-M   'P 1'
#
loop_
_entity.id
_entity.type
_entity.pdbx_description
1 polymer ?
#
loop_
_entity_poly.entity_id
_entity_poly.type
_entity_poly.pdbx_seq_one_letter_code
_entity_poly.pdbx_strand_id
1 'polypeptide(L)'
;NYVPADVRLMEAVNLRIDEAALTGESVPVKKNAFIRLQEDIPLGDRKNTAFMGTLVNYGRGKGVVVGTGMHTQIGLIATMLQMVEHEPTPLQRRLDTVGKTLGWAALAICAAVFLVGWMRGFDPLNMFLIAVSLAIAAVPEGLPAVVTISLALGMREMIKRNSLIRRLSSVETLGSATTICSDKTGTLTQNQMTATQLWVEGQPINITGSGYAPVGEFQIDGKEVSLQDYPGALTALWVAALNNDAELDIGNPKDEVPLYRVSGDPTEGALIVAAAKANAWTSELHKAYPRVQEIPFDSTRKRMLTLHRVRDPKPGDVSPFQNDHRKDWYVVTLKGAPDLVLDHCTQLQRMDDSITSCDEAQRMKILENNDRMTQNALRVLGMAYKVVRGMPAEEHLDQLEQDLIFVGLIGMIDPPRPEVSPALEVARKAGIRTVMITGDYPNTAHAIAESINLLEPGHQVLTGTQMDEMEDGVLERQVAYTDVFARVSPEHKLRIVEALRARNEVVAMTGDGVNDAPAIKRANIGVAMGIAGTDVAKESADMVLTDDNYASIVSAVEQGRVIYSNIRKFVYYLLSCNVAEIATIFLGIMFTQGSPLTVIQLLWLNLITDGAPALALGTERGDPDIMDQLPRPPSEPIINRFMTAGIGIQTIAITFVTLTAYLIGLQLFSADPLIPGTMAFVTISFSELLRAFTARSERYPLIKIGPFSNRVMNYALLTSLVLLLVVVYVPFLQPVFNTTALVWDQWQYLLPLIFIPALTAELSKPILTRIFPG
;
A
#
# COMPACT_ATOMS: atom_id res chain seq x y z
N ASN A 1 -14.80 23.49 -19.56
CA ASN A 1 -13.64 23.79 -20.41
C ASN A 1 -12.37 23.65 -19.60
N TYR A 2 -11.31 23.10 -20.20
CA TYR A 2 -9.98 23.09 -19.58
C TYR A 2 -9.31 24.45 -19.63
N VAL A 3 -8.60 24.82 -18.59
CA VAL A 3 -7.79 26.04 -18.53
C VAL A 3 -6.51 25.81 -19.35
N PRO A 4 -6.22 26.65 -20.38
CA PRO A 4 -5.15 26.36 -21.34
C PRO A 4 -3.73 26.78 -20.90
N ALA A 5 -3.61 27.60 -19.86
CA ALA A 5 -2.36 28.16 -19.34
C ALA A 5 -2.58 28.61 -17.89
N ASP A 6 -1.52 28.96 -17.15
CA ASP A 6 -1.69 29.62 -15.86
C ASP A 6 -2.13 31.07 -16.08
N VAL A 7 -3.29 31.44 -15.51
CA VAL A 7 -3.98 32.68 -15.79
C VAL A 7 -4.25 33.45 -14.50
N ARG A 8 -3.79 34.69 -14.40
CA ARG A 8 -4.21 35.64 -13.37
C ARG A 8 -5.56 36.23 -13.72
N LEU A 9 -6.58 35.96 -12.92
CA LEU A 9 -7.94 36.37 -13.17
C LEU A 9 -8.11 37.89 -13.04
N MET A 10 -8.74 38.49 -14.01
CA MET A 10 -9.18 39.92 -14.04
C MET A 10 -10.69 40.02 -13.83
N GLU A 11 -11.44 39.01 -14.27
CA GLU A 11 -12.90 38.90 -14.12
C GLU A 11 -13.23 37.44 -13.76
N ALA A 12 -14.11 37.25 -12.79
CA ALA A 12 -14.61 35.93 -12.39
C ALA A 12 -16.09 36.08 -12.02
N VAL A 13 -16.98 35.48 -12.82
CA VAL A 13 -18.42 35.49 -12.58
C VAL A 13 -18.87 34.11 -12.21
N ASN A 14 -19.11 33.88 -10.93
CA ASN A 14 -19.45 32.56 -10.34
C ASN A 14 -18.51 31.42 -10.78
N LEU A 15 -17.26 31.77 -11.07
CA LEU A 15 -16.27 30.84 -11.61
C LEU A 15 -15.86 29.80 -10.52
N ARG A 16 -16.09 28.53 -10.83
CA ARG A 16 -15.63 27.39 -10.04
C ARG A 16 -14.75 26.48 -10.89
N ILE A 17 -13.58 26.14 -10.38
CA ILE A 17 -12.58 25.34 -11.08
C ILE A 17 -12.26 24.12 -10.21
N ASP A 18 -12.33 22.94 -10.82
CA ASP A 18 -11.84 21.71 -10.23
C ASP A 18 -10.32 21.69 -10.35
N GLU A 19 -9.64 21.77 -9.22
CA GLU A 19 -8.19 21.78 -9.10
C GLU A 19 -7.66 20.53 -8.42
N ALA A 20 -8.51 19.51 -8.24
CA ALA A 20 -8.16 18.26 -7.55
C ALA A 20 -6.85 17.66 -8.06
N ALA A 21 -6.62 17.67 -9.37
CA ALA A 21 -5.39 17.15 -9.98
C ALA A 21 -4.11 17.86 -9.50
N LEU A 22 -4.19 19.13 -9.08
CA LEU A 22 -3.05 19.94 -8.63
C LEU A 22 -2.97 20.12 -7.13
N THR A 23 -4.12 20.13 -6.43
CA THR A 23 -4.21 20.44 -5.00
C THR A 23 -4.54 19.22 -4.15
N GLY A 24 -5.10 18.16 -4.74
CA GLY A 24 -5.65 17.01 -4.03
C GLY A 24 -7.02 17.25 -3.39
N GLU A 25 -7.56 18.47 -3.51
CA GLU A 25 -8.86 18.85 -2.92
C GLU A 25 -10.01 18.49 -3.86
N SER A 26 -10.93 17.63 -3.43
CA SER A 26 -12.03 17.11 -4.26
C SER A 26 -13.13 18.13 -4.54
N VAL A 27 -13.15 19.28 -3.85
CA VAL A 27 -14.21 20.29 -3.98
C VAL A 27 -13.78 21.39 -4.96
N PRO A 28 -14.59 21.72 -6.00
CA PRO A 28 -14.26 22.80 -6.92
C PRO A 28 -14.07 24.15 -6.23
N VAL A 29 -12.95 24.79 -6.48
CA VAL A 29 -12.53 26.04 -5.83
C VAL A 29 -13.25 27.22 -6.47
N LYS A 30 -13.97 28.05 -5.68
CA LYS A 30 -14.56 29.31 -6.14
C LYS A 30 -13.47 30.35 -6.34
N LYS A 31 -13.35 30.89 -7.54
CA LYS A 31 -12.35 31.89 -7.90
C LYS A 31 -12.85 33.31 -7.69
N ASN A 32 -11.94 34.20 -7.33
CA ASN A 32 -12.23 35.62 -7.12
C ASN A 32 -11.09 36.48 -7.67
N ALA A 33 -11.39 37.28 -8.69
CA ALA A 33 -10.43 38.13 -9.39
C ALA A 33 -9.89 39.30 -8.52
N PHE A 34 -10.66 39.76 -7.55
CA PHE A 34 -10.39 40.99 -6.79
C PHE A 34 -9.57 40.76 -5.50
N ILE A 35 -9.40 39.51 -5.06
CA ILE A 35 -8.60 39.18 -3.88
C ILE A 35 -7.15 39.51 -4.17
N ARG A 36 -6.51 40.27 -3.26
CA ARG A 36 -5.07 40.45 -3.21
C ARG A 36 -4.50 39.46 -2.20
N LEU A 37 -3.64 38.61 -2.68
CA LEU A 37 -2.96 37.57 -1.90
C LEU A 37 -1.55 38.08 -1.53
N GLN A 38 -1.04 37.62 -0.39
CA GLN A 38 0.36 37.84 -0.01
C GLN A 38 1.28 36.94 -0.88
N GLU A 39 2.57 37.17 -0.83
CA GLU A 39 3.56 36.27 -1.44
C GLU A 39 3.55 34.93 -0.68
N ASP A 40 3.87 33.85 -1.38
CA ASP A 40 4.01 32.47 -0.85
C ASP A 40 2.77 31.81 -0.22
N ILE A 41 1.61 32.02 -0.84
CA ILE A 41 0.39 31.31 -0.47
C ILE A 41 0.34 29.93 -1.19
N PRO A 42 -0.03 28.83 -0.45
CA PRO A 42 -0.22 27.52 -1.01
C PRO A 42 -1.12 27.54 -2.25
N LEU A 43 -0.86 26.59 -3.18
CA LEU A 43 -1.52 26.54 -4.49
C LEU A 43 -3.04 26.52 -4.39
N GLY A 44 -3.61 25.70 -3.49
CA GLY A 44 -5.04 25.59 -3.26
C GLY A 44 -5.72 26.85 -2.73
N ASP A 45 -4.96 27.78 -2.13
CA ASP A 45 -5.47 29.04 -1.59
C ASP A 45 -5.37 30.20 -2.60
N ARG A 46 -4.75 29.99 -3.78
CA ARG A 46 -4.62 31.02 -4.82
C ARG A 46 -5.91 31.22 -5.59
N LYS A 47 -6.92 31.80 -4.92
CA LYS A 47 -8.28 32.00 -5.47
C LYS A 47 -8.35 33.01 -6.63
N ASN A 48 -7.29 33.76 -6.88
CA ASN A 48 -7.21 34.75 -7.95
C ASN A 48 -6.50 34.25 -9.21
N THR A 49 -6.12 32.96 -9.25
CA THR A 49 -5.39 32.35 -10.35
C THR A 49 -6.14 31.09 -10.81
N ALA A 50 -6.15 30.80 -12.10
CA ALA A 50 -6.59 29.56 -12.69
C ALA A 50 -5.36 28.85 -13.29
N PHE A 51 -5.23 27.56 -13.09
CA PHE A 51 -4.05 26.79 -13.46
C PHE A 51 -4.28 25.95 -14.71
N MET A 52 -3.27 25.80 -15.54
CA MET A 52 -3.30 24.96 -16.73
C MET A 52 -3.74 23.53 -16.38
N GLY A 53 -4.60 22.95 -17.23
CA GLY A 53 -5.05 21.55 -17.10
C GLY A 53 -6.19 21.33 -16.11
N THR A 54 -6.60 22.34 -15.33
CA THR A 54 -7.75 22.27 -14.43
C THR A 54 -9.07 22.47 -15.18
N LEU A 55 -10.19 21.95 -14.64
CA LEU A 55 -11.48 21.94 -15.31
C LEU A 55 -12.42 23.02 -14.74
N VAL A 56 -12.90 23.91 -15.60
CA VAL A 56 -13.95 24.86 -15.23
C VAL A 56 -15.28 24.11 -15.16
N ASN A 57 -15.82 23.96 -13.95
CA ASN A 57 -17.11 23.30 -13.70
C ASN A 57 -18.29 24.23 -13.81
N TYR A 58 -18.12 25.50 -13.39
CA TYR A 58 -19.23 26.49 -13.42
C TYR A 58 -18.69 27.90 -13.63
N GLY A 59 -19.54 28.75 -14.24
CA GLY A 59 -19.25 30.16 -14.40
C GLY A 59 -18.33 30.50 -15.58
N ARG A 60 -17.82 31.76 -15.58
CA ARG A 60 -16.91 32.27 -16.61
C ARG A 60 -15.90 33.24 -16.01
N GLY A 61 -14.74 33.34 -16.64
CA GLY A 61 -13.68 34.27 -16.24
C GLY A 61 -12.87 34.79 -17.41
N LYS A 62 -12.24 35.95 -17.21
CA LYS A 62 -11.18 36.48 -18.08
C LYS A 62 -9.95 36.77 -17.25
N GLY A 63 -8.79 36.59 -17.85
CA GLY A 63 -7.54 36.86 -17.17
C GLY A 63 -6.37 37.04 -18.12
N VAL A 64 -5.23 37.37 -17.56
CA VAL A 64 -3.96 37.49 -18.26
C VAL A 64 -3.17 36.22 -18.05
N VAL A 65 -2.63 35.63 -19.11
CA VAL A 65 -1.74 34.50 -19.06
C VAL A 65 -0.42 34.93 -18.38
N VAL A 66 -0.05 34.23 -17.31
CA VAL A 66 1.14 34.52 -16.50
C VAL A 66 2.20 33.41 -16.61
N GLY A 67 1.80 32.21 -17.05
CA GLY A 67 2.72 31.09 -17.29
C GLY A 67 2.22 30.21 -18.44
N THR A 68 3.16 29.72 -19.27
CA THR A 68 2.88 28.82 -20.39
C THR A 68 3.90 27.68 -20.43
N GLY A 69 3.52 26.52 -20.95
CA GLY A 69 4.41 25.37 -21.13
C GLY A 69 5.08 24.95 -19.82
N MET A 70 6.41 24.84 -19.81
CA MET A 70 7.18 24.43 -18.64
C MET A 70 7.22 25.45 -17.50
N HIS A 71 6.74 26.67 -17.71
CA HIS A 71 6.61 27.72 -16.69
C HIS A 71 5.24 27.74 -16.01
N THR A 72 4.33 26.83 -16.35
CA THR A 72 3.08 26.60 -15.61
C THR A 72 3.32 25.72 -14.39
N GLN A 73 2.38 25.64 -13.45
CA GLN A 73 2.49 24.74 -12.30
C GLN A 73 2.63 23.28 -12.73
N ILE A 74 1.87 22.82 -13.71
CA ILE A 74 2.05 21.48 -14.31
C ILE A 74 3.43 21.34 -14.98
N GLY A 75 3.91 22.39 -15.64
CA GLY A 75 5.25 22.39 -16.25
C GLY A 75 6.38 22.30 -15.23
N LEU A 76 6.25 22.94 -14.08
CA LEU A 76 7.21 22.81 -12.97
C LEU A 76 7.22 21.38 -12.43
N ILE A 77 6.05 20.75 -12.23
CA ILE A 77 5.93 19.34 -11.83
C ILE A 77 6.61 18.44 -12.88
N ALA A 78 6.37 18.67 -14.19
CA ALA A 78 6.99 17.91 -15.26
C ALA A 78 8.53 18.06 -15.25
N THR A 79 9.05 19.25 -14.93
CA THR A 79 10.50 19.47 -14.79
C THR A 79 11.07 18.68 -13.62
N MET A 80 10.41 18.66 -12.47
CA MET A 80 10.81 17.86 -11.31
C MET A 80 10.83 16.37 -11.66
N LEU A 81 9.84 15.89 -12.43
CA LEU A 81 9.79 14.50 -12.90
C LEU A 81 10.95 14.13 -13.82
N GLN A 82 11.40 15.04 -14.69
CA GLN A 82 12.51 14.79 -15.60
C GLN A 82 13.87 14.71 -14.88
N MET A 83 14.04 15.39 -13.75
CA MET A 83 15.29 15.41 -12.99
C MET A 83 15.57 14.12 -12.20
N VAL A 84 14.59 13.24 -12.06
CA VAL A 84 14.74 11.99 -11.30
C VAL A 84 15.33 10.90 -12.18
N GLU A 85 16.58 10.50 -11.92
CA GLU A 85 17.26 9.37 -12.56
C GLU A 85 16.86 8.04 -11.93
N HIS A 86 16.91 6.96 -12.74
CA HIS A 86 16.67 5.60 -12.27
C HIS A 86 17.94 4.99 -11.70
N GLU A 87 17.92 4.66 -10.42
CA GLU A 87 19.00 3.93 -9.76
C GLU A 87 18.77 2.40 -9.84
N PRO A 88 19.83 1.58 -10.01
CA PRO A 88 19.72 0.13 -9.91
C PRO A 88 19.35 -0.29 -8.49
N THR A 89 18.52 -1.34 -8.37
CA THR A 89 18.03 -1.80 -7.06
C THR A 89 19.14 -2.38 -6.18
N PRO A 90 18.93 -2.38 -4.85
CA PRO A 90 19.86 -3.02 -3.93
C PRO A 90 20.14 -4.49 -4.28
N LEU A 91 19.13 -5.26 -4.67
CA LEU A 91 19.29 -6.67 -5.07
C LEU A 91 20.18 -6.82 -6.33
N GLN A 92 19.95 -6.00 -7.35
CA GLN A 92 20.76 -6.04 -8.58
C GLN A 92 22.23 -5.77 -8.28
N ARG A 93 22.52 -4.73 -7.48
CA ARG A 93 23.91 -4.40 -7.06
C ARG A 93 24.56 -5.55 -6.28
N ARG A 94 23.78 -6.22 -5.40
CA ARG A 94 24.27 -7.32 -4.57
C ARG A 94 24.49 -8.59 -5.37
N LEU A 95 23.58 -8.94 -6.28
CA LEU A 95 23.74 -10.10 -7.15
C LEU A 95 24.96 -9.96 -8.06
N ASP A 96 25.20 -8.74 -8.58
CA ASP A 96 26.42 -8.45 -9.35
C ASP A 96 27.69 -8.62 -8.51
N THR A 97 27.68 -8.16 -7.27
CA THR A 97 28.80 -8.35 -6.33
C THR A 97 29.04 -9.82 -6.00
N VAL A 98 27.96 -10.60 -5.73
CA VAL A 98 28.05 -12.05 -5.48
C VAL A 98 28.61 -12.75 -6.74
N GLY A 99 28.08 -12.42 -7.93
CA GLY A 99 28.54 -13.01 -9.19
C GLY A 99 30.03 -12.75 -9.44
N LYS A 100 30.51 -11.52 -9.24
CA LYS A 100 31.95 -11.18 -9.36
C LYS A 100 32.82 -11.94 -8.35
N THR A 101 32.37 -12.01 -7.10
CA THR A 101 33.12 -12.73 -6.03
C THR A 101 33.21 -14.21 -6.31
N LEU A 102 32.12 -14.85 -6.75
CA LEU A 102 32.10 -16.25 -7.15
C LEU A 102 32.98 -16.51 -8.37
N GLY A 103 32.93 -15.62 -9.37
CA GLY A 103 33.79 -15.73 -10.55
C GLY A 103 35.30 -15.71 -10.21
N TRP A 104 35.73 -14.79 -9.37
CA TRP A 104 37.12 -14.76 -8.90
C TRP A 104 37.50 -15.99 -8.06
N ALA A 105 36.61 -16.43 -7.17
CA ALA A 105 36.83 -17.64 -6.38
C ALA A 105 36.93 -18.89 -7.26
N ALA A 106 36.06 -19.02 -8.26
CA ALA A 106 36.11 -20.11 -9.24
C ALA A 106 37.44 -20.14 -10.00
N LEU A 107 37.88 -18.99 -10.53
CA LEU A 107 39.18 -18.90 -11.23
C LEU A 107 40.35 -19.30 -10.33
N ALA A 108 40.37 -18.89 -9.07
CA ALA A 108 41.42 -19.26 -8.11
C ALA A 108 41.42 -20.78 -7.83
N ILE A 109 40.24 -21.39 -7.66
CA ILE A 109 40.10 -22.83 -7.43
C ILE A 109 40.53 -23.63 -8.68
N CYS A 110 40.15 -23.18 -9.88
CA CYS A 110 40.55 -23.81 -11.14
C CYS A 110 42.07 -23.79 -11.32
N ALA A 111 42.70 -22.67 -11.03
CA ALA A 111 44.16 -22.58 -11.05
C ALA A 111 44.80 -23.55 -10.01
N ALA A 112 44.21 -23.62 -8.82
CA ALA A 112 44.71 -24.54 -7.80
C ALA A 112 44.56 -26.03 -8.21
N VAL A 113 43.39 -26.43 -8.73
CA VAL A 113 43.14 -27.79 -9.24
C VAL A 113 44.12 -28.16 -10.37
N PHE A 114 44.28 -27.24 -11.32
CA PHE A 114 45.26 -27.45 -12.44
C PHE A 114 46.66 -27.66 -11.92
N LEU A 115 47.14 -26.74 -11.06
CA LEU A 115 48.52 -26.83 -10.52
C LEU A 115 48.75 -28.10 -9.67
N VAL A 116 47.81 -28.44 -8.79
CA VAL A 116 47.91 -29.65 -7.95
C VAL A 116 47.91 -30.92 -8.80
N GLY A 117 47.00 -31.01 -9.79
CA GLY A 117 46.94 -32.14 -10.70
C GLY A 117 48.20 -32.30 -11.53
N TRP A 118 48.74 -31.19 -12.09
CA TRP A 118 50.00 -31.18 -12.83
C TRP A 118 51.17 -31.61 -11.96
N MET A 119 51.27 -31.08 -10.76
CA MET A 119 52.32 -31.49 -9.80
C MET A 119 52.26 -32.96 -9.42
N ARG A 120 51.10 -33.59 -9.45
CA ARG A 120 50.89 -35.03 -9.21
C ARG A 120 51.17 -35.92 -10.43
N GLY A 121 51.55 -35.32 -11.58
CA GLY A 121 51.92 -36.03 -12.80
C GLY A 121 50.77 -36.42 -13.71
N PHE A 122 49.55 -35.84 -13.50
CA PHE A 122 48.46 -35.99 -14.44
C PHE A 122 48.75 -35.24 -15.75
N ASP A 123 48.17 -35.73 -16.85
CA ASP A 123 48.31 -35.05 -18.15
C ASP A 123 47.79 -33.62 -18.08
N PRO A 124 48.59 -32.62 -18.47
CA PRO A 124 48.20 -31.19 -18.39
C PRO A 124 46.95 -30.82 -19.18
N LEU A 125 46.71 -31.47 -20.32
CA LEU A 125 45.52 -31.22 -21.13
C LEU A 125 44.24 -31.69 -20.42
N ASN A 126 44.28 -32.88 -19.85
CA ASN A 126 43.19 -33.42 -19.06
C ASN A 126 42.93 -32.56 -17.83
N MET A 127 43.96 -32.10 -17.12
CA MET A 127 43.81 -31.24 -15.94
C MET A 127 43.25 -29.86 -16.32
N PHE A 128 43.63 -29.32 -17.49
CA PHE A 128 43.07 -28.08 -18.01
C PHE A 128 41.55 -28.26 -18.31
N LEU A 129 41.18 -29.35 -18.98
CA LEU A 129 39.76 -29.64 -19.25
C LEU A 129 38.92 -29.81 -17.98
N ILE A 130 39.47 -30.50 -16.96
CA ILE A 130 38.81 -30.64 -15.65
C ILE A 130 38.70 -29.28 -14.97
N ALA A 131 39.76 -28.46 -14.97
CA ALA A 131 39.73 -27.13 -14.37
C ALA A 131 38.70 -26.22 -15.02
N VAL A 132 38.63 -26.18 -16.36
CA VAL A 132 37.66 -25.40 -17.11
C VAL A 132 36.23 -25.88 -16.81
N SER A 133 36.03 -27.21 -16.75
CA SER A 133 34.73 -27.80 -16.42
C SER A 133 34.28 -27.46 -15.00
N LEU A 134 35.23 -27.45 -14.06
CA LEU A 134 34.97 -27.03 -12.69
C LEU A 134 34.64 -25.52 -12.62
N ALA A 135 35.29 -24.68 -13.44
CA ALA A 135 34.96 -23.25 -13.55
C ALA A 135 33.52 -23.05 -14.00
N ILE A 136 33.07 -23.81 -14.99
CA ILE A 136 31.68 -23.76 -15.47
C ILE A 136 30.73 -24.22 -14.39
N ALA A 137 31.01 -25.36 -13.72
CA ALA A 137 30.17 -25.90 -12.63
C ALA A 137 30.12 -24.99 -11.42
N ALA A 138 31.16 -24.18 -11.17
CA ALA A 138 31.22 -23.26 -10.03
C ALA A 138 30.29 -22.03 -10.16
N VAL A 139 29.85 -21.70 -11.37
CA VAL A 139 28.96 -20.58 -11.63
C VAL A 139 27.50 -21.07 -11.64
N PRO A 140 26.65 -20.61 -10.70
CA PRO A 140 25.25 -21.01 -10.69
C PRO A 140 24.48 -20.34 -11.84
N GLU A 141 24.54 -20.95 -13.02
CA GLU A 141 23.94 -20.40 -14.27
C GLU A 141 22.41 -20.21 -14.14
N GLY A 142 21.74 -21.03 -13.36
CA GLY A 142 20.32 -20.94 -13.09
C GLY A 142 19.89 -19.77 -12.22
N LEU A 143 20.82 -19.14 -11.47
CA LEU A 143 20.49 -18.12 -10.45
C LEU A 143 19.70 -16.91 -11.02
N PRO A 144 20.11 -16.23 -12.12
CA PRO A 144 19.36 -15.11 -12.68
C PRO A 144 17.96 -15.51 -13.17
N ALA A 145 17.83 -16.69 -13.77
CA ALA A 145 16.55 -17.21 -14.26
C ALA A 145 15.60 -17.49 -13.09
N VAL A 146 16.08 -18.17 -12.03
CA VAL A 146 15.28 -18.47 -10.82
C VAL A 146 14.86 -17.20 -10.12
N VAL A 147 15.73 -16.17 -9.98
CA VAL A 147 15.38 -14.87 -9.43
C VAL A 147 14.24 -14.23 -10.22
N THR A 148 14.37 -14.17 -11.57
CA THR A 148 13.36 -13.55 -12.42
C THR A 148 12.01 -14.27 -12.34
N ILE A 149 12.02 -15.60 -12.35
CA ILE A 149 10.80 -16.40 -12.22
C ILE A 149 10.18 -16.22 -10.83
N SER A 150 10.98 -16.21 -9.75
CA SER A 150 10.48 -15.99 -8.38
C SER A 150 9.84 -14.61 -8.22
N LEU A 151 10.44 -13.56 -8.79
CA LEU A 151 9.86 -12.22 -8.80
C LEU A 151 8.55 -12.18 -9.60
N ALA A 152 8.48 -12.85 -10.76
CA ALA A 152 7.27 -12.92 -11.56
C ALA A 152 6.13 -13.67 -10.84
N LEU A 153 6.43 -14.78 -10.16
CA LEU A 153 5.46 -15.52 -9.35
C LEU A 153 5.00 -14.70 -8.14
N GLY A 154 5.92 -13.99 -7.50
CA GLY A 154 5.61 -13.09 -6.40
C GLY A 154 4.73 -11.92 -6.83
N MET A 155 4.97 -11.33 -8.00
CA MET A 155 4.10 -10.31 -8.58
C MET A 155 2.68 -10.81 -8.79
N ARG A 156 2.52 -12.06 -9.28
CA ARG A 156 1.19 -12.68 -9.41
C ARG A 156 0.44 -12.79 -8.08
N GLU A 157 1.14 -13.10 -6.99
CA GLU A 157 0.52 -13.12 -5.64
C GLU A 157 0.17 -11.72 -5.14
N MET A 158 1.00 -10.70 -5.44
CA MET A 158 0.70 -9.30 -5.10
C MET A 158 -0.54 -8.79 -5.84
N ILE A 159 -0.72 -9.15 -7.13
CA ILE A 159 -1.93 -8.80 -7.89
C ILE A 159 -3.20 -9.35 -7.22
N LYS A 160 -3.17 -10.58 -6.68
CA LYS A 160 -4.30 -11.14 -5.93
C LYS A 160 -4.61 -10.38 -4.63
N ARG A 161 -3.65 -9.60 -4.13
CA ARG A 161 -3.76 -8.75 -2.95
C ARG A 161 -3.93 -7.27 -3.32
N ASN A 162 -4.54 -6.99 -4.46
CA ASN A 162 -4.84 -5.66 -4.98
C ASN A 162 -3.61 -4.76 -5.26
N SER A 163 -2.42 -5.34 -5.44
CA SER A 163 -1.18 -4.61 -5.66
C SER A 163 -0.59 -4.97 -7.02
N LEU A 164 -0.83 -4.11 -8.01
CA LEU A 164 -0.32 -4.27 -9.37
C LEU A 164 1.10 -3.68 -9.47
N ILE A 165 2.09 -4.54 -9.53
CA ILE A 165 3.50 -4.14 -9.68
C ILE A 165 3.79 -3.87 -11.16
N ARG A 166 4.40 -2.74 -11.45
CA ARG A 166 4.82 -2.33 -12.80
C ARG A 166 6.30 -2.65 -13.10
N ARG A 167 7.13 -2.74 -12.05
CA ARG A 167 8.54 -3.05 -12.16
C ARG A 167 8.91 -4.19 -11.23
N LEU A 168 9.46 -5.29 -11.77
CA LEU A 168 9.86 -6.46 -10.99
C LEU A 168 10.85 -6.13 -9.85
N SER A 169 11.71 -5.14 -10.09
CA SER A 169 12.72 -4.71 -9.13
C SER A 169 12.12 -4.08 -7.86
N SER A 170 10.96 -3.46 -7.95
CA SER A 170 10.33 -2.77 -6.82
C SER A 170 9.73 -3.74 -5.78
N VAL A 171 9.51 -5.00 -6.16
CA VAL A 171 9.03 -6.06 -5.25
C VAL A 171 9.97 -6.27 -4.07
N GLU A 172 11.27 -6.34 -4.34
CA GLU A 172 12.29 -6.53 -3.31
C GLU A 172 12.43 -5.29 -2.42
N THR A 173 12.46 -4.11 -3.04
CA THR A 173 12.59 -2.85 -2.33
C THR A 173 11.41 -2.64 -1.38
N LEU A 174 10.19 -3.00 -1.80
CA LEU A 174 8.99 -2.94 -0.97
C LEU A 174 9.11 -3.81 0.30
N GLY A 175 9.68 -5.02 0.19
CA GLY A 175 9.92 -5.90 1.34
C GLY A 175 10.92 -5.34 2.36
N SER A 176 11.73 -4.35 1.97
CA SER A 176 12.69 -3.66 2.84
C SER A 176 12.23 -2.26 3.28
N ALA A 177 10.98 -1.88 2.99
CA ALA A 177 10.43 -0.59 3.38
C ALA A 177 10.51 -0.39 4.89
N THR A 178 11.03 0.79 5.30
CA THR A 178 11.11 1.23 6.70
C THR A 178 10.06 2.28 7.01
N THR A 179 9.68 3.06 5.99
CA THR A 179 8.73 4.17 6.14
C THR A 179 7.73 4.17 4.99
N ILE A 180 6.44 4.26 5.31
CA ILE A 180 5.35 4.46 4.36
C ILE A 180 4.83 5.88 4.54
N CYS A 181 5.03 6.73 3.54
CA CYS A 181 4.44 8.05 3.43
C CYS A 181 3.10 7.92 2.71
N SER A 182 2.00 8.14 3.42
CA SER A 182 0.66 7.96 2.90
C SER A 182 -0.07 9.30 2.79
N ASP A 183 -0.66 9.57 1.62
CA ASP A 183 -1.67 10.62 1.55
C ASP A 183 -2.86 10.24 2.43
N LYS A 184 -3.53 11.24 3.01
CA LYS A 184 -4.71 11.05 3.84
C LYS A 184 -5.92 10.65 3.00
N THR A 185 -6.25 11.51 2.01
CA THR A 185 -7.51 11.46 1.28
C THR A 185 -7.55 10.27 0.33
N GLY A 186 -8.61 9.46 0.43
CA GLY A 186 -8.80 8.30 -0.44
C GLY A 186 -7.91 7.09 -0.14
N THR A 187 -6.82 7.26 0.63
CA THR A 187 -5.90 6.17 1.02
C THR A 187 -6.13 5.72 2.46
N LEU A 188 -5.96 6.63 3.44
CA LEU A 188 -6.25 6.37 4.85
C LEU A 188 -7.73 6.58 5.15
N THR A 189 -8.39 7.45 4.40
CA THR A 189 -9.82 7.73 4.48
C THR A 189 -10.57 7.20 3.25
N GLN A 190 -11.91 7.19 3.34
CA GLN A 190 -12.77 6.65 2.28
C GLN A 190 -12.96 7.60 1.09
N ASN A 191 -12.56 8.87 1.21
CA ASN A 191 -12.89 9.95 0.28
C ASN A 191 -14.41 10.10 0.05
N GLN A 192 -15.17 9.86 1.10
CA GLN A 192 -16.64 9.94 1.12
C GLN A 192 -17.07 10.70 2.37
N MET A 193 -17.41 11.98 2.18
CA MET A 193 -17.91 12.77 3.30
C MET A 193 -19.13 12.08 3.93
N THR A 194 -19.10 11.90 5.23
CA THR A 194 -20.11 11.17 5.98
C THR A 194 -20.56 11.99 7.18
N ALA A 195 -21.88 12.17 7.36
CA ALA A 195 -22.45 12.76 8.56
C ALA A 195 -22.36 11.73 9.70
N THR A 196 -21.64 12.08 10.75
CA THR A 196 -21.37 11.19 11.90
C THR A 196 -22.02 11.67 13.18
N GLN A 197 -22.39 12.96 13.24
CA GLN A 197 -23.00 13.53 14.44
C GLN A 197 -24.09 14.54 14.08
N LEU A 198 -25.24 14.41 14.72
CA LEU A 198 -26.32 15.40 14.75
C LEU A 198 -26.41 15.93 16.18
N TRP A 199 -26.59 17.26 16.33
CA TRP A 199 -26.79 17.88 17.63
C TRP A 199 -28.07 18.73 17.62
N VAL A 200 -28.97 18.46 18.57
CA VAL A 200 -30.23 19.19 18.72
C VAL A 200 -30.46 19.45 20.20
N GLU A 201 -30.78 20.67 20.60
CA GLU A 201 -31.14 21.08 21.97
C GLU A 201 -30.16 20.61 23.07
N GLY A 202 -28.87 20.55 22.81
CA GLY A 202 -27.88 20.09 23.79
C GLY A 202 -27.62 18.60 23.79
N GLN A 203 -28.35 17.81 23.00
CA GLN A 203 -28.22 16.37 22.91
C GLN A 203 -27.41 16.00 21.64
N PRO A 204 -26.24 15.40 21.77
CA PRO A 204 -25.54 14.79 20.65
C PRO A 204 -26.17 13.46 20.27
N ILE A 205 -26.39 13.24 19.00
CA ILE A 205 -26.88 12.00 18.39
C ILE A 205 -25.79 11.51 17.43
N ASN A 206 -25.23 10.35 17.69
CA ASN A 206 -24.24 9.75 16.80
C ASN A 206 -24.94 9.03 15.65
N ILE A 207 -24.40 9.18 14.43
CA ILE A 207 -24.90 8.53 13.21
C ILE A 207 -23.88 7.48 12.81
N THR A 208 -24.26 6.20 12.87
CA THR A 208 -23.39 5.09 12.48
C THR A 208 -23.45 4.81 10.97
N GLY A 209 -22.57 3.93 10.51
CA GLY A 209 -22.42 3.61 9.09
C GLY A 209 -21.62 4.67 8.34
N SER A 210 -20.75 4.22 7.45
CA SER A 210 -19.83 5.08 6.68
C SER A 210 -20.12 5.02 5.19
N GLY A 211 -19.67 6.04 4.46
CA GLY A 211 -19.83 6.14 3.02
C GLY A 211 -21.22 6.53 2.57
N TYR A 212 -21.55 6.26 1.32
CA TYR A 212 -22.80 6.70 0.70
C TYR A 212 -23.94 5.67 0.76
N ALA A 213 -23.72 4.50 1.34
CA ALA A 213 -24.78 3.55 1.61
C ALA A 213 -25.69 4.10 2.73
N PRO A 214 -27.03 4.18 2.54
CA PRO A 214 -27.96 4.69 3.54
C PRO A 214 -28.27 3.63 4.60
N VAL A 215 -27.24 3.00 5.14
CA VAL A 215 -27.29 1.97 6.17
C VAL A 215 -26.58 2.48 7.41
N GLY A 216 -27.24 2.42 8.56
CA GLY A 216 -26.71 2.89 9.82
C GLY A 216 -27.83 3.20 10.81
N GLU A 217 -27.45 3.50 12.04
CA GLU A 217 -28.33 3.71 13.18
C GLU A 217 -28.05 5.09 13.78
N PHE A 218 -29.06 5.61 14.49
CA PHE A 218 -28.90 6.81 15.31
C PHE A 218 -28.78 6.39 16.78
N GLN A 219 -27.80 6.95 17.48
CA GLN A 219 -27.50 6.55 18.84
C GLN A 219 -27.41 7.75 19.78
N ILE A 220 -28.07 7.65 20.94
CA ILE A 220 -27.96 8.58 22.07
C ILE A 220 -27.33 7.80 23.23
N ASP A 221 -26.22 8.32 23.78
CA ASP A 221 -25.46 7.66 24.85
C ASP A 221 -25.14 6.18 24.58
N GLY A 222 -24.82 5.88 23.30
CA GLY A 222 -24.48 4.52 22.85
C GLY A 222 -25.66 3.57 22.67
N LYS A 223 -26.91 4.04 22.83
CA LYS A 223 -28.12 3.25 22.60
C LYS A 223 -28.78 3.67 21.30
N GLU A 224 -29.18 2.67 20.51
CA GLU A 224 -29.96 2.89 19.30
C GLU A 224 -31.31 3.55 19.64
N VAL A 225 -31.67 4.57 18.85
CA VAL A 225 -32.92 5.31 18.97
C VAL A 225 -33.58 5.47 17.59
N SER A 226 -34.93 5.48 17.62
CA SER A 226 -35.72 5.85 16.45
C SER A 226 -35.90 7.36 16.42
N LEU A 227 -35.49 8.02 15.30
CA LEU A 227 -35.69 9.47 15.16
C LEU A 227 -37.16 9.87 15.06
N GLN A 228 -38.09 8.93 14.88
CA GLN A 228 -39.52 9.21 14.94
C GLN A 228 -39.98 9.66 16.34
N ASP A 229 -39.24 9.24 17.37
CA ASP A 229 -39.49 9.66 18.76
C ASP A 229 -38.86 11.03 19.07
N TYR A 230 -38.06 11.57 18.15
CA TYR A 230 -37.34 12.83 18.31
C TYR A 230 -37.58 13.76 17.10
N PRO A 231 -38.78 14.36 16.99
CA PRO A 231 -39.18 15.11 15.80
C PRO A 231 -38.27 16.29 15.49
N GLY A 232 -37.68 16.97 16.47
CA GLY A 232 -36.69 18.03 16.23
C GLY A 232 -35.45 17.54 15.49
N ALA A 233 -34.95 16.33 15.84
CA ALA A 233 -33.81 15.74 15.14
C ALA A 233 -34.17 15.33 13.70
N LEU A 234 -35.35 14.77 13.50
CA LEU A 234 -35.86 14.44 12.16
C LEU A 234 -36.01 15.70 11.28
N THR A 235 -36.51 16.80 11.87
CA THR A 235 -36.63 18.10 11.17
C THR A 235 -35.27 18.61 10.68
N ALA A 236 -34.20 18.49 11.47
CA ALA A 236 -32.87 18.90 11.04
C ALA A 236 -32.43 18.15 9.74
N LEU A 237 -32.70 16.84 9.70
CA LEU A 237 -32.41 16.04 8.51
C LEU A 237 -33.31 16.37 7.32
N TRP A 238 -34.58 16.72 7.56
CA TRP A 238 -35.48 17.17 6.51
C TRP A 238 -35.04 18.51 5.91
N VAL A 239 -34.66 19.47 6.75
CA VAL A 239 -34.07 20.74 6.30
C VAL A 239 -32.82 20.51 5.46
N ALA A 240 -31.93 19.61 5.92
CA ALA A 240 -30.72 19.26 5.22
C ALA A 240 -30.98 18.61 3.85
N ALA A 241 -32.01 17.78 3.74
CA ALA A 241 -32.39 17.10 2.49
C ALA A 241 -33.14 18.02 1.51
N LEU A 242 -34.00 18.93 2.00
CA LEU A 242 -34.72 19.86 1.18
C LEU A 242 -33.81 20.96 0.63
N ASN A 243 -32.91 21.48 1.45
CA ASN A 243 -31.91 22.46 1.06
C ASN A 243 -30.65 21.77 0.52
N ASN A 244 -30.75 21.15 -0.66
CA ASN A 244 -29.69 20.29 -1.17
C ASN A 244 -29.77 20.17 -2.70
N ASP A 245 -28.62 20.20 -3.37
CA ASP A 245 -28.50 20.04 -4.81
C ASP A 245 -27.87 18.70 -5.22
N ALA A 246 -27.39 17.91 -4.25
CA ALA A 246 -26.85 16.58 -4.52
C ALA A 246 -27.96 15.56 -4.73
N GLU A 247 -27.66 14.53 -5.50
CA GLU A 247 -28.52 13.39 -5.77
C GLU A 247 -27.83 12.09 -5.35
N LEU A 248 -28.61 11.18 -4.74
CA LEU A 248 -28.13 9.84 -4.37
C LEU A 248 -28.60 8.85 -5.45
N ASP A 249 -27.65 8.43 -6.28
CA ASP A 249 -27.87 7.42 -7.30
C ASP A 249 -27.73 6.01 -6.70
N ILE A 250 -28.74 5.17 -6.90
CA ILE A 250 -28.72 3.77 -6.53
C ILE A 250 -28.31 2.99 -7.79
N GLY A 251 -27.16 2.32 -7.74
CA GLY A 251 -26.71 1.45 -8.80
C GLY A 251 -27.70 0.33 -9.09
N ASN A 252 -27.34 -0.61 -9.97
CA ASN A 252 -28.28 -1.63 -10.40
C ASN A 252 -28.81 -2.43 -9.18
N PRO A 253 -30.14 -2.43 -8.90
CA PRO A 253 -30.71 -3.12 -7.75
C PRO A 253 -30.57 -4.67 -7.81
N LYS A 254 -30.05 -5.21 -8.94
CA LYS A 254 -29.84 -6.65 -9.12
C LYS A 254 -28.44 -7.11 -8.69
N ASP A 255 -27.55 -6.19 -8.32
CA ASP A 255 -26.24 -6.53 -7.80
C ASP A 255 -26.38 -7.01 -6.36
N GLU A 256 -25.59 -7.98 -5.93
CA GLU A 256 -25.60 -8.52 -4.56
C GLU A 256 -25.42 -7.43 -3.49
N VAL A 257 -24.67 -6.37 -3.82
CA VAL A 257 -24.51 -5.16 -3.00
C VAL A 257 -24.76 -3.95 -3.89
N PRO A 258 -25.86 -3.19 -3.70
CA PRO A 258 -26.12 -1.97 -4.48
C PRO A 258 -24.99 -0.97 -4.28
N LEU A 259 -24.43 -0.47 -5.38
CA LEU A 259 -23.44 0.60 -5.34
C LEU A 259 -24.15 1.94 -5.25
N TYR A 260 -23.96 2.67 -4.14
CA TYR A 260 -24.50 4.02 -3.96
C TYR A 260 -23.46 5.05 -4.42
N ARG A 261 -23.89 6.03 -5.19
CA ARG A 261 -23.05 7.15 -5.65
C ARG A 261 -23.75 8.47 -5.38
N VAL A 262 -22.97 9.46 -5.01
CA VAL A 262 -23.45 10.83 -4.86
C VAL A 262 -23.02 11.63 -6.09
N SER A 263 -24.00 12.28 -6.73
CA SER A 263 -23.79 13.29 -7.77
C SER A 263 -23.99 14.66 -7.15
N GLY A 264 -22.97 15.53 -7.19
CA GLY A 264 -22.99 16.86 -6.56
C GLY A 264 -21.87 17.08 -5.54
N ASP A 265 -22.04 18.08 -4.67
CA ASP A 265 -21.06 18.39 -3.62
C ASP A 265 -21.01 17.25 -2.55
N PRO A 266 -19.83 16.73 -2.19
CA PRO A 266 -19.71 15.67 -1.18
C PRO A 266 -20.30 16.03 0.18
N THR A 267 -20.25 17.31 0.59
CA THR A 267 -20.86 17.80 1.83
C THR A 267 -22.37 17.67 1.79
N GLU A 268 -22.96 18.03 0.64
CA GLU A 268 -24.39 17.89 0.40
C GLU A 268 -24.79 16.41 0.31
N GLY A 269 -23.95 15.58 -0.32
CA GLY A 269 -24.11 14.13 -0.36
C GLY A 269 -24.20 13.50 1.03
N ALA A 270 -23.31 13.91 1.96
CA ALA A 270 -23.35 13.43 3.34
C ALA A 270 -24.69 13.70 4.03
N LEU A 271 -25.28 14.87 3.76
CA LEU A 271 -26.56 15.28 4.34
C LEU A 271 -27.73 14.42 3.83
N ILE A 272 -27.82 14.19 2.51
CA ILE A 272 -28.90 13.36 1.94
C ILE A 272 -28.79 11.89 2.33
N VAL A 273 -27.56 11.38 2.49
CA VAL A 273 -27.34 10.02 3.00
C VAL A 273 -27.79 9.90 4.46
N ALA A 274 -27.47 10.89 5.31
CA ALA A 274 -27.93 10.92 6.70
C ALA A 274 -29.45 10.99 6.78
N ALA A 275 -30.09 11.80 5.93
CA ALA A 275 -31.56 11.87 5.84
C ALA A 275 -32.17 10.53 5.37
N ALA A 276 -31.57 9.88 4.37
CA ALA A 276 -32.01 8.57 3.88
C ALA A 276 -31.88 7.46 4.95
N LYS A 277 -30.87 7.49 5.83
CA LYS A 277 -30.76 6.61 7.00
C LYS A 277 -31.98 6.75 7.95
N ALA A 278 -32.54 7.98 8.04
CA ALA A 278 -33.78 8.26 8.79
C ALA A 278 -35.05 8.02 7.98
N ASN A 279 -34.96 7.36 6.82
CA ASN A 279 -36.06 7.15 5.86
C ASN A 279 -36.64 8.46 5.28
N ALA A 280 -35.89 9.56 5.31
CA ALA A 280 -36.26 10.85 4.73
C ALA A 280 -35.62 10.99 3.33
N TRP A 281 -36.19 10.30 2.35
CA TRP A 281 -35.67 10.27 1.00
C TRP A 281 -35.94 11.58 0.25
N THR A 282 -34.91 12.19 -0.33
CA THR A 282 -34.98 13.46 -1.07
C THR A 282 -36.04 13.42 -2.18
N SER A 283 -36.14 12.30 -2.92
CA SER A 283 -37.13 12.12 -3.97
C SER A 283 -38.60 12.13 -3.48
N GLU A 284 -38.87 11.69 -2.27
CA GLU A 284 -40.20 11.75 -1.65
C GLU A 284 -40.48 13.14 -1.08
N LEU A 285 -39.47 13.72 -0.41
CA LEU A 285 -39.55 15.06 0.13
C LEU A 285 -39.83 16.12 -0.95
N HIS A 286 -39.16 16.06 -2.09
CA HIS A 286 -39.37 17.00 -3.20
C HIS A 286 -40.76 16.83 -3.85
N LYS A 287 -41.40 15.66 -3.75
CA LYS A 287 -42.79 15.49 -4.19
C LYS A 287 -43.78 16.21 -3.27
N ALA A 288 -43.55 16.10 -1.94
CA ALA A 288 -44.40 16.75 -0.94
C ALA A 288 -44.10 18.24 -0.79
N TYR A 289 -42.82 18.62 -0.95
CA TYR A 289 -42.31 20.00 -0.82
C TYR A 289 -41.47 20.39 -2.04
N PRO A 290 -42.10 20.60 -3.22
CA PRO A 290 -41.35 21.00 -4.42
C PRO A 290 -40.70 22.37 -4.24
N ARG A 291 -39.40 22.46 -4.60
CA ARG A 291 -38.64 23.71 -4.60
C ARG A 291 -39.24 24.67 -5.64
N VAL A 292 -39.45 25.92 -5.24
CA VAL A 292 -40.00 26.97 -6.11
C VAL A 292 -39.02 28.10 -6.35
N GLN A 293 -38.19 28.45 -5.37
CA GLN A 293 -37.13 29.46 -5.47
C GLN A 293 -35.96 29.09 -4.61
N GLU A 294 -34.80 29.73 -4.88
CA GLU A 294 -33.56 29.53 -4.10
C GLU A 294 -32.66 30.76 -4.14
N ILE A 295 -31.82 30.86 -3.10
CA ILE A 295 -30.61 31.65 -3.12
C ILE A 295 -29.48 30.65 -2.98
N PRO A 296 -28.70 30.39 -4.06
CA PRO A 296 -27.66 29.36 -4.06
C PRO A 296 -26.58 29.64 -3.00
N PHE A 297 -25.80 28.61 -2.66
CA PHE A 297 -24.68 28.78 -1.78
C PHE A 297 -23.67 29.78 -2.34
N ASP A 298 -23.30 30.72 -1.51
CA ASP A 298 -22.24 31.68 -1.79
C ASP A 298 -21.15 31.63 -0.70
N SER A 299 -19.88 31.56 -1.10
CA SER A 299 -18.75 31.43 -0.16
C SER A 299 -18.52 32.69 0.69
N THR A 300 -19.03 33.83 0.27
CA THR A 300 -18.99 35.08 1.06
C THR A 300 -20.10 35.07 2.10
N ARG A 301 -21.31 34.67 1.67
CA ARG A 301 -22.48 34.51 2.55
C ARG A 301 -22.37 33.24 3.42
N LYS A 302 -21.62 32.22 2.99
CA LYS A 302 -21.43 30.89 3.61
C LYS A 302 -22.75 30.19 3.99
N ARG A 303 -23.82 30.44 3.24
CA ARG A 303 -25.15 29.86 3.46
C ARG A 303 -25.94 29.73 2.17
N MET A 304 -26.92 28.84 2.16
CA MET A 304 -27.85 28.57 1.07
C MET A 304 -29.29 28.63 1.60
N LEU A 305 -30.19 29.25 0.87
CA LEU A 305 -31.62 29.29 1.18
C LEU A 305 -32.41 28.65 0.05
N THR A 306 -33.38 27.81 0.40
CA THR A 306 -34.35 27.27 -0.55
C THR A 306 -35.80 27.50 -0.06
N LEU A 307 -36.72 27.74 -1.00
CA LEU A 307 -38.13 27.95 -0.74
C LEU A 307 -38.94 26.80 -1.36
N HIS A 308 -39.74 26.15 -0.54
CA HIS A 308 -40.50 24.98 -0.94
C HIS A 308 -41.99 25.19 -0.70
N ARG A 309 -42.83 24.79 -1.68
CA ARG A 309 -44.28 24.82 -1.54
C ARG A 309 -44.78 23.58 -0.81
N VAL A 310 -45.65 23.75 0.18
CA VAL A 310 -46.30 22.62 0.86
C VAL A 310 -47.41 22.08 -0.07
N ARG A 311 -47.26 20.84 -0.55
CA ARG A 311 -48.18 20.27 -1.54
C ARG A 311 -49.10 19.18 -0.96
N ASP A 312 -48.56 18.15 -0.36
CA ASP A 312 -49.29 17.04 0.19
C ASP A 312 -48.47 16.30 1.27
N PRO A 313 -48.41 16.78 2.51
CA PRO A 313 -47.86 15.96 3.60
C PRO A 313 -48.73 14.73 3.83
N LYS A 314 -48.15 13.56 3.92
CA LYS A 314 -48.88 12.33 4.18
C LYS A 314 -49.36 12.29 5.65
N PRO A 315 -50.57 11.79 5.96
CA PRO A 315 -51.00 11.57 7.35
C PRO A 315 -50.02 10.57 8.04
N GLY A 316 -49.47 10.98 9.18
CA GLY A 316 -48.54 10.17 9.96
C GLY A 316 -47.04 10.48 9.75
N ASP A 317 -46.66 11.38 8.82
CA ASP A 317 -45.32 11.89 8.77
C ASP A 317 -45.03 12.71 10.02
N VAL A 318 -43.98 12.46 10.73
CA VAL A 318 -43.53 13.24 11.90
C VAL A 318 -42.70 14.39 11.39
N SER A 319 -43.29 15.56 11.22
CA SER A 319 -42.61 16.78 10.80
C SER A 319 -43.38 18.00 11.26
N PRO A 320 -42.77 19.07 11.76
CA PRO A 320 -43.43 20.31 12.15
C PRO A 320 -44.13 21.02 10.96
N PHE A 321 -43.83 20.63 9.73
CA PHE A 321 -44.46 21.14 8.53
C PHE A 321 -45.87 20.56 8.30
N GLN A 322 -46.28 19.53 9.06
CA GLN A 322 -47.57 18.83 8.92
C GLN A 322 -48.74 19.51 9.62
N ASN A 323 -48.46 20.20 10.71
CA ASN A 323 -49.48 20.79 11.52
C ASN A 323 -50.25 21.92 10.80
N ASP A 324 -49.72 22.34 9.63
CA ASP A 324 -50.32 23.34 8.80
C ASP A 324 -50.69 22.79 7.40
N HIS A 325 -51.75 21.96 7.30
CA HIS A 325 -52.32 21.38 6.06
C HIS A 325 -52.85 22.43 5.06
N ARG A 326 -52.23 23.60 4.95
CA ARG A 326 -52.76 24.70 4.17
C ARG A 326 -52.06 24.77 2.81
N LYS A 327 -52.81 24.60 1.74
CA LYS A 327 -52.38 24.56 0.33
C LYS A 327 -51.58 25.78 -0.16
N ASP A 328 -51.53 26.86 0.59
CA ASP A 328 -50.85 28.13 0.20
C ASP A 328 -49.67 28.48 1.10
N TRP A 329 -49.12 27.50 1.80
CA TRP A 329 -47.96 27.70 2.68
C TRP A 329 -46.68 27.28 2.01
N TYR A 330 -45.59 27.94 2.43
CA TYR A 330 -44.24 27.69 1.95
C TYR A 330 -43.29 27.47 3.12
N VAL A 331 -42.34 26.59 2.94
CA VAL A 331 -41.25 26.32 3.89
C VAL A 331 -39.99 26.95 3.34
N VAL A 332 -39.42 27.86 4.10
CA VAL A 332 -38.06 28.41 3.88
C VAL A 332 -37.08 27.56 4.65
N THR A 333 -36.05 27.05 4.01
CA THR A 333 -34.98 26.31 4.65
C THR A 333 -33.66 27.04 4.45
N LEU A 334 -32.82 27.10 5.48
CA LEU A 334 -31.49 27.70 5.47
C LEU A 334 -30.48 26.71 6.02
N LYS A 335 -29.36 26.50 5.30
CA LYS A 335 -28.19 25.77 5.81
C LYS A 335 -26.92 26.61 5.58
N GLY A 336 -25.94 26.46 6.46
CA GLY A 336 -24.67 27.20 6.31
C GLY A 336 -23.76 27.10 7.53
N ALA A 337 -22.79 28.02 7.60
CA ALA A 337 -21.92 28.13 8.76
C ALA A 337 -22.75 28.40 10.00
N PRO A 338 -22.53 27.64 11.10
CA PRO A 338 -23.41 27.67 12.28
C PRO A 338 -23.57 29.07 12.90
N ASP A 339 -22.50 29.83 13.02
CA ASP A 339 -22.47 31.21 13.49
C ASP A 339 -23.39 32.12 12.66
N LEU A 340 -23.23 32.08 11.34
CA LEU A 340 -23.99 32.90 10.43
C LEU A 340 -25.47 32.48 10.31
N VAL A 341 -25.78 31.19 10.39
CA VAL A 341 -27.17 30.71 10.42
C VAL A 341 -27.84 31.14 11.70
N LEU A 342 -27.16 31.04 12.83
CA LEU A 342 -27.66 31.40 14.16
C LEU A 342 -27.99 32.91 14.27
N ASP A 343 -27.20 33.78 13.60
CA ASP A 343 -27.47 35.24 13.57
C ASP A 343 -28.82 35.60 12.94
N HIS A 344 -29.36 34.74 12.08
CA HIS A 344 -30.67 34.92 11.42
C HIS A 344 -31.83 34.26 12.19
N CYS A 345 -31.53 33.59 13.33
CA CYS A 345 -32.52 32.85 14.12
C CYS A 345 -32.95 33.63 15.36
N THR A 346 -34.26 33.71 15.59
CA THR A 346 -34.87 34.28 16.81
C THR A 346 -35.46 33.19 17.70
N GLN A 347 -35.65 32.00 17.16
CA GLN A 347 -36.27 30.86 17.84
C GLN A 347 -35.41 29.59 17.70
N LEU A 348 -35.65 28.64 18.59
CA LEU A 348 -35.01 27.32 18.63
C LEU A 348 -36.08 26.25 18.69
N GLN A 349 -36.00 25.23 17.85
CA GLN A 349 -36.79 24.02 17.92
C GLN A 349 -36.15 23.04 18.89
N ARG A 350 -36.97 22.46 19.78
CA ARG A 350 -36.55 21.45 20.74
C ARG A 350 -36.73 20.03 20.19
N MET A 351 -36.21 19.05 20.91
CA MET A 351 -36.29 17.64 20.53
C MET A 351 -37.77 17.15 20.45
N ASP A 352 -38.65 17.69 21.28
CA ASP A 352 -40.06 17.35 21.37
C ASP A 352 -40.96 18.15 20.38
N ASP A 353 -40.35 18.83 19.42
CA ASP A 353 -41.01 19.69 18.43
C ASP A 353 -41.52 21.05 18.94
N SER A 354 -41.37 21.33 20.22
CA SER A 354 -41.76 22.63 20.77
C SER A 354 -40.74 23.72 20.33
N ILE A 355 -41.25 24.95 20.12
CA ILE A 355 -40.48 26.09 19.71
C ILE A 355 -40.35 27.06 20.89
N THR A 356 -39.10 27.49 21.15
CA THR A 356 -38.77 28.45 22.22
C THR A 356 -37.99 29.63 21.65
N SER A 357 -37.91 30.76 22.36
CA SER A 357 -37.06 31.87 21.98
C SER A 357 -35.56 31.46 22.07
N CYS A 358 -34.75 31.86 21.12
CA CYS A 358 -33.31 31.64 21.12
C CYS A 358 -32.62 32.81 21.84
N ASP A 359 -32.39 32.69 23.15
CA ASP A 359 -31.70 33.68 23.96
C ASP A 359 -30.15 33.57 23.84
N GLU A 360 -29.44 34.54 24.43
CA GLU A 360 -27.98 34.58 24.33
C GLU A 360 -27.29 33.38 24.99
N ALA A 361 -27.86 32.83 26.06
CA ALA A 361 -27.33 31.62 26.71
C ALA A 361 -27.44 30.40 25.81
N GLN A 362 -28.55 30.28 25.08
CA GLN A 362 -28.73 29.20 24.10
C GLN A 362 -27.82 29.37 22.88
N ARG A 363 -27.62 30.62 22.40
CA ARG A 363 -26.65 30.92 21.33
C ARG A 363 -25.23 30.49 21.72
N MET A 364 -24.77 30.89 22.91
CA MET A 364 -23.46 30.50 23.40
C MET A 364 -23.31 28.97 23.49
N LYS A 365 -24.32 28.24 23.97
CA LYS A 365 -24.31 26.80 24.05
C LYS A 365 -24.23 26.12 22.69
N ILE A 366 -24.90 26.66 21.67
CA ILE A 366 -24.83 26.18 20.28
C ILE A 366 -23.42 26.37 19.71
N LEU A 367 -22.83 27.57 19.91
CA LEU A 367 -21.49 27.88 19.42
C LEU A 367 -20.40 27.05 20.14
N GLU A 368 -20.53 26.85 21.46
CA GLU A 368 -19.62 25.97 22.20
C GLU A 368 -19.65 24.51 21.69
N ASN A 369 -20.82 24.00 21.33
CA ASN A 369 -20.92 22.67 20.75
C ASN A 369 -20.38 22.63 19.29
N ASN A 370 -20.59 23.69 18.51
CA ASN A 370 -19.97 23.83 17.21
C ASN A 370 -18.43 23.76 17.35
N ASP A 371 -17.85 24.48 18.30
CA ASP A 371 -16.40 24.50 18.54
C ASP A 371 -15.89 23.12 18.97
N ARG A 372 -16.62 22.43 19.84
CA ARG A 372 -16.28 21.06 20.25
C ARG A 372 -16.34 20.07 19.08
N MET A 373 -17.37 20.16 18.24
CA MET A 373 -17.46 19.33 17.02
C MET A 373 -16.31 19.64 16.04
N THR A 374 -15.97 20.91 15.87
CA THR A 374 -14.87 21.35 15.01
C THR A 374 -13.50 20.92 15.56
N GLN A 375 -13.31 20.93 16.87
CA GLN A 375 -12.09 20.38 17.50
C GLN A 375 -11.92 18.89 17.25
N ASN A 376 -13.04 18.15 17.09
CA ASN A 376 -13.04 16.74 16.67
C ASN A 376 -12.94 16.57 15.14
N ALA A 377 -12.45 17.60 14.45
CA ALA A 377 -12.30 17.63 12.97
C ALA A 377 -13.58 17.47 12.18
N LEU A 378 -14.75 17.66 12.78
CA LEU A 378 -16.00 17.63 12.05
C LEU A 378 -16.19 18.94 11.27
N ARG A 379 -16.60 18.83 10.02
CA ARG A 379 -17.17 19.94 9.28
C ARG A 379 -18.61 20.11 9.73
N VAL A 380 -18.96 21.26 10.30
CA VAL A 380 -20.27 21.49 10.92
C VAL A 380 -21.10 22.43 10.06
N LEU A 381 -22.37 22.10 9.87
CA LEU A 381 -23.37 22.95 9.27
C LEU A 381 -24.55 23.15 10.24
N GLY A 382 -25.03 24.40 10.31
CA GLY A 382 -26.24 24.78 11.02
C GLY A 382 -27.45 24.67 10.10
N MET A 383 -28.59 24.22 10.66
CA MET A 383 -29.87 24.03 10.00
C MET A 383 -30.94 24.93 10.62
N ALA A 384 -31.66 25.66 9.78
CA ALA A 384 -32.77 26.50 10.24
C ALA A 384 -33.89 26.51 9.21
N TYR A 385 -35.11 26.82 9.66
CA TYR A 385 -36.27 26.95 8.78
C TYR A 385 -37.28 27.98 9.31
N LYS A 386 -38.25 28.35 8.48
CA LYS A 386 -39.52 28.95 8.90
C LYS A 386 -40.64 28.63 7.90
N VAL A 387 -41.87 28.77 8.35
CA VAL A 387 -43.08 28.61 7.52
C VAL A 387 -43.69 29.98 7.23
N VAL A 388 -43.97 30.27 5.98
CA VAL A 388 -44.55 31.54 5.54
C VAL A 388 -45.84 31.34 4.75
N ARG A 389 -46.78 32.30 4.85
CA ARG A 389 -48.02 32.29 4.11
C ARG A 389 -47.87 33.06 2.82
N GLY A 390 -48.33 32.46 1.73
CA GLY A 390 -48.26 33.09 0.41
C GLY A 390 -46.86 33.07 -0.20
N MET A 391 -46.77 33.20 -1.50
CA MET A 391 -45.48 33.24 -2.23
C MET A 391 -44.86 34.63 -2.08
N PRO A 392 -43.63 34.74 -1.56
CA PRO A 392 -42.90 36.00 -1.50
C PRO A 392 -42.56 36.49 -2.92
N ALA A 393 -42.51 37.82 -3.13
CA ALA A 393 -42.01 38.36 -4.36
C ALA A 393 -40.49 38.14 -4.51
N GLU A 394 -39.98 37.89 -5.71
CA GLU A 394 -38.56 37.64 -5.99
C GLU A 394 -37.62 38.73 -5.44
N GLU A 395 -38.10 39.99 -5.42
CA GLU A 395 -37.34 41.14 -4.91
C GLU A 395 -37.12 41.12 -3.38
N HIS A 396 -37.79 40.23 -2.64
CA HIS A 396 -37.78 40.18 -1.17
C HIS A 396 -37.25 38.85 -0.62
N LEU A 397 -36.57 38.02 -1.42
CA LEU A 397 -36.00 36.75 -0.95
C LEU A 397 -35.00 36.93 0.18
N ASP A 398 -34.22 37.99 0.19
CA ASP A 398 -33.26 38.29 1.26
C ASP A 398 -33.95 38.55 2.62
N GLN A 399 -35.18 39.04 2.62
CA GLN A 399 -35.98 39.26 3.85
C GLN A 399 -36.45 37.94 4.45
N LEU A 400 -36.45 36.83 3.67
CA LEU A 400 -36.81 35.50 4.16
C LEU A 400 -35.73 34.89 5.07
N GLU A 401 -34.53 35.44 5.05
CA GLU A 401 -33.45 34.96 5.94
C GLU A 401 -33.62 35.41 7.40
N GLN A 402 -34.55 36.31 7.71
CA GLN A 402 -34.74 36.78 9.10
C GLN A 402 -35.82 35.97 9.83
N ASP A 403 -35.74 36.00 11.15
CA ASP A 403 -36.70 35.37 12.05
C ASP A 403 -36.90 33.89 11.80
N LEU A 404 -35.80 33.18 11.66
CA LEU A 404 -35.77 31.73 11.46
C LEU A 404 -35.78 30.98 12.82
N ILE A 405 -36.17 29.71 12.72
CA ILE A 405 -36.14 28.72 13.80
C ILE A 405 -34.87 27.90 13.60
N PHE A 406 -33.94 27.98 14.53
CA PHE A 406 -32.74 27.13 14.54
C PHE A 406 -33.14 25.71 14.93
N VAL A 407 -32.67 24.67 14.24
CA VAL A 407 -33.03 23.28 14.51
C VAL A 407 -31.86 22.51 15.12
N GLY A 408 -30.67 22.62 14.53
CA GLY A 408 -29.54 21.84 15.02
C GLY A 408 -28.28 21.99 14.17
N LEU A 409 -27.26 21.24 14.58
CA LEU A 409 -25.95 21.15 13.92
C LEU A 409 -25.77 19.75 13.34
N ILE A 410 -25.25 19.66 12.13
CA ILE A 410 -24.83 18.38 11.53
C ILE A 410 -23.33 18.42 11.28
N GLY A 411 -22.61 17.49 11.95
CA GLY A 411 -21.18 17.30 11.82
C GLY A 411 -20.86 16.13 10.90
N MET A 412 -19.91 16.36 10.00
CA MET A 412 -19.51 15.38 9.01
C MET A 412 -17.99 15.36 8.85
N ILE A 413 -17.46 14.22 8.46
CA ILE A 413 -16.05 13.98 8.25
C ILE A 413 -15.87 12.96 7.12
N ASP A 414 -14.71 12.98 6.46
CA ASP A 414 -14.26 11.85 5.64
C ASP A 414 -13.66 10.79 6.57
N PRO A 415 -14.38 9.69 6.86
CA PRO A 415 -13.98 8.75 7.90
C PRO A 415 -12.78 7.91 7.46
N PRO A 416 -11.93 7.49 8.40
CA PRO A 416 -10.88 6.53 8.11
C PRO A 416 -11.48 5.19 7.65
N ARG A 417 -10.74 4.48 6.79
CA ARG A 417 -11.11 3.11 6.40
C ARG A 417 -10.96 2.17 7.59
N PRO A 418 -11.91 1.25 7.83
CA PRO A 418 -11.85 0.33 8.98
C PRO A 418 -10.60 -0.54 9.01
N GLU A 419 -10.04 -0.88 7.86
CA GLU A 419 -8.86 -1.74 7.70
C GLU A 419 -7.55 -1.03 8.04
N VAL A 420 -7.54 0.31 8.10
CA VAL A 420 -6.30 1.09 8.26
C VAL A 420 -5.70 0.91 9.66
N SER A 421 -6.50 1.03 10.73
CA SER A 421 -5.97 0.93 12.09
C SER A 421 -5.35 -0.45 12.38
N PRO A 422 -5.96 -1.60 12.03
CA PRO A 422 -5.31 -2.91 12.13
C PRO A 422 -4.04 -3.02 11.26
N ALA A 423 -4.05 -2.45 10.05
CA ALA A 423 -2.88 -2.49 9.17
C ALA A 423 -1.70 -1.66 9.73
N LEU A 424 -1.98 -0.51 10.36
CA LEU A 424 -0.97 0.30 11.05
C LEU A 424 -0.33 -0.46 12.22
N GLU A 425 -1.10 -1.24 12.97
CA GLU A 425 -0.56 -2.09 14.05
C GLU A 425 0.38 -3.17 13.50
N VAL A 426 -0.01 -3.81 12.39
CA VAL A 426 0.84 -4.81 11.71
C VAL A 426 2.12 -4.16 11.19
N ALA A 427 2.02 -2.99 10.54
CA ALA A 427 3.17 -2.24 10.06
C ALA A 427 4.12 -1.86 11.20
N ARG A 428 3.59 -1.35 12.33
CA ARG A 428 4.36 -0.99 13.51
C ARG A 428 5.09 -2.18 14.12
N LYS A 429 4.44 -3.35 14.28
CA LYS A 429 5.07 -4.59 14.73
C LYS A 429 6.20 -5.03 13.79
N ALA A 430 6.00 -4.82 12.50
CA ALA A 430 7.00 -5.10 11.48
C ALA A 430 8.15 -4.07 11.43
N GLY A 431 8.17 -3.08 12.34
CA GLY A 431 9.16 -2.02 12.39
C GLY A 431 9.02 -1.00 11.24
N ILE A 432 7.84 -0.88 10.65
CA ILE A 432 7.54 0.06 9.57
C ILE A 432 6.79 1.25 10.17
N ARG A 433 7.36 2.42 9.98
CA ARG A 433 6.74 3.67 10.39
C ARG A 433 5.79 4.17 9.30
N THR A 434 4.65 4.69 9.69
CA THR A 434 3.73 5.36 8.77
C THR A 434 3.71 6.84 9.03
N VAL A 435 3.80 7.63 7.97
CA VAL A 435 3.79 9.09 7.98
C VAL A 435 2.62 9.57 7.13
N MET A 436 1.73 10.36 7.71
CA MET A 436 0.62 10.99 6.98
C MET A 436 1.09 12.29 6.34
N ILE A 437 0.78 12.48 5.06
CA ILE A 437 1.10 13.68 4.30
C ILE A 437 -0.19 14.20 3.67
N THR A 438 -0.63 15.43 3.99
CA THR A 438 -1.94 15.94 3.54
C THR A 438 -1.96 17.42 3.26
N GLY A 439 -2.84 17.86 2.34
CA GLY A 439 -3.21 19.26 2.13
C GLY A 439 -4.15 19.84 3.20
N ASP A 440 -4.73 19.00 4.05
CA ASP A 440 -5.69 19.40 5.09
C ASP A 440 -5.10 20.30 6.18
N TYR A 441 -5.99 20.93 6.93
CA TYR A 441 -5.61 21.71 8.10
C TYR A 441 -5.01 20.84 9.21
N PRO A 442 -4.04 21.38 10.00
CA PRO A 442 -3.34 20.61 11.03
C PRO A 442 -4.26 19.93 12.06
N ASN A 443 -5.32 20.62 12.47
CA ASN A 443 -6.27 20.06 13.45
C ASN A 443 -7.04 18.85 12.89
N THR A 444 -7.46 18.92 11.62
CA THR A 444 -8.13 17.81 10.95
C THR A 444 -7.19 16.61 10.77
N ALA A 445 -5.96 16.88 10.33
CA ALA A 445 -4.95 15.85 10.15
C ALA A 445 -4.58 15.18 11.49
N HIS A 446 -4.43 15.98 12.57
CA HIS A 446 -4.16 15.47 13.91
C HIS A 446 -5.29 14.55 14.42
N ALA A 447 -6.54 15.01 14.34
CA ALA A 447 -7.68 14.24 14.84
C ALA A 447 -7.86 12.91 14.09
N ILE A 448 -7.64 12.89 12.77
CA ILE A 448 -7.67 11.66 11.99
C ILE A 448 -6.52 10.74 12.38
N ALA A 449 -5.29 11.28 12.50
CA ALA A 449 -4.11 10.50 12.90
C ALA A 449 -4.29 9.87 14.29
N GLU A 450 -4.88 10.62 15.23
CA GLU A 450 -5.21 10.12 16.56
C GLU A 450 -6.28 9.02 16.52
N SER A 451 -7.33 9.21 15.72
CA SER A 451 -8.44 8.23 15.60
C SER A 451 -8.01 6.86 15.06
N ILE A 452 -6.96 6.81 14.24
CA ILE A 452 -6.39 5.57 13.68
C ILE A 452 -5.15 5.08 14.44
N ASN A 453 -4.80 5.71 15.57
CA ASN A 453 -3.58 5.42 16.35
C ASN A 453 -2.28 5.54 15.52
N LEU A 454 -2.23 6.49 14.57
CA LEU A 454 -1.02 6.73 13.77
C LEU A 454 0.00 7.56 14.57
N LEU A 455 -0.44 8.55 15.32
CA LEU A 455 0.43 9.48 16.06
C LEU A 455 1.08 8.77 17.24
N GLU A 456 2.40 8.77 17.28
CA GLU A 456 3.17 8.20 18.40
C GLU A 456 3.37 9.22 19.53
N PRO A 457 3.42 8.77 20.81
CA PRO A 457 3.66 9.67 21.93
C PRO A 457 5.00 10.42 21.79
N GLY A 458 4.93 11.74 21.85
CA GLY A 458 6.12 12.61 21.70
C GLY A 458 6.46 12.99 20.26
N HIS A 459 5.74 12.45 19.26
CA HIS A 459 5.86 12.90 17.89
C HIS A 459 4.94 14.10 17.62
N GLN A 460 5.23 14.82 16.53
CA GLN A 460 4.61 16.11 16.23
C GLN A 460 3.91 16.14 14.87
N VAL A 461 3.10 17.19 14.70
CA VAL A 461 2.52 17.59 13.41
C VAL A 461 3.31 18.78 12.90
N LEU A 462 3.85 18.73 11.69
CA LEU A 462 4.50 19.86 11.01
C LEU A 462 3.63 20.40 9.87
N THR A 463 3.66 21.71 9.70
CA THR A 463 2.96 22.37 8.59
C THR A 463 3.91 22.73 7.45
N GLY A 464 3.37 22.89 6.23
CA GLY A 464 4.14 23.37 5.09
C GLY A 464 4.85 24.69 5.36
N THR A 465 4.17 25.65 6.00
CA THR A 465 4.77 26.95 6.37
C THR A 465 5.96 26.80 7.33
N GLN A 466 5.88 25.90 8.30
CA GLN A 466 7.02 25.63 9.18
C GLN A 466 8.19 24.98 8.42
N MET A 467 7.87 24.14 7.41
CA MET A 467 8.90 23.54 6.56
C MET A 467 9.60 24.56 5.65
N ASP A 468 8.90 25.59 5.18
CA ASP A 468 9.48 26.68 4.38
C ASP A 468 10.56 27.46 5.14
N GLU A 469 10.40 27.59 6.47
CA GLU A 469 11.36 28.24 7.36
C GLU A 469 12.56 27.34 7.73
N MET A 470 12.53 26.04 7.36
CA MET A 470 13.56 25.06 7.73
C MET A 470 14.57 24.84 6.60
N GLU A 471 15.85 24.85 6.93
CA GLU A 471 16.90 24.30 6.08
C GLU A 471 16.78 22.77 6.00
N ASP A 472 17.21 22.16 4.89
CA ASP A 472 17.09 20.71 4.64
C ASP A 472 17.74 19.87 5.75
N GLY A 473 18.91 20.27 6.27
CA GLY A 473 19.55 19.58 7.39
C GLY A 473 18.79 19.65 8.72
N VAL A 474 17.92 20.67 8.92
CA VAL A 474 17.00 20.73 10.05
C VAL A 474 15.83 19.80 9.82
N LEU A 475 15.27 19.82 8.61
CA LEU A 475 14.17 18.93 8.21
C LEU A 475 14.56 17.46 8.34
N GLU A 476 15.77 17.06 7.92
CA GLU A 476 16.29 15.68 8.08
C GLU A 476 16.26 15.20 9.54
N ARG A 477 16.50 16.10 10.50
CA ARG A 477 16.40 15.73 11.94
C ARG A 477 14.95 15.66 12.40
N GLN A 478 14.12 16.58 11.95
CA GLN A 478 12.73 16.70 12.39
C GLN A 478 11.83 15.58 11.84
N VAL A 479 12.06 15.12 10.62
CA VAL A 479 11.26 14.02 10.01
C VAL A 479 11.28 12.74 10.85
N ALA A 480 12.28 12.53 11.71
CA ALA A 480 12.35 11.38 12.61
C ALA A 480 11.24 11.37 13.67
N TYR A 481 10.77 12.54 14.05
CA TYR A 481 9.83 12.77 15.16
C TYR A 481 8.50 13.38 14.65
N THR A 482 8.25 13.33 13.34
CA THR A 482 7.07 13.92 12.72
C THR A 482 6.25 12.81 12.03
N ASP A 483 5.05 12.54 12.53
CA ASP A 483 4.17 11.53 11.96
C ASP A 483 3.12 12.11 11.00
N VAL A 484 2.90 13.43 11.07
CA VAL A 484 1.91 14.11 10.25
C VAL A 484 2.50 15.38 9.65
N PHE A 485 2.38 15.52 8.34
CA PHE A 485 2.68 16.73 7.60
C PHE A 485 1.38 17.31 7.02
N ALA A 486 0.99 18.51 7.47
CA ALA A 486 -0.26 19.15 7.10
C ALA A 486 -0.04 20.41 6.26
N ARG A 487 -0.99 20.76 5.39
CA ARG A 487 -0.91 21.93 4.49
C ARG A 487 0.33 21.95 3.61
N VAL A 488 0.70 20.77 3.08
CA VAL A 488 1.91 20.59 2.27
C VAL A 488 1.66 20.82 0.78
N SER A 489 2.63 21.43 0.11
CA SER A 489 2.69 21.58 -1.34
C SER A 489 3.35 20.37 -2.01
N PRO A 490 3.29 20.21 -3.34
CA PRO A 490 4.05 19.18 -4.07
C PRO A 490 5.55 19.20 -3.79
N GLU A 491 6.13 20.40 -3.67
CA GLU A 491 7.54 20.60 -3.33
C GLU A 491 7.87 20.10 -1.92
N HIS A 492 6.99 20.36 -0.95
CA HIS A 492 7.13 19.81 0.40
C HIS A 492 7.09 18.31 0.42
N LYS A 493 6.19 17.65 -0.35
CA LYS A 493 6.11 16.20 -0.46
C LYS A 493 7.45 15.61 -0.96
N LEU A 494 8.07 16.25 -1.95
CA LEU A 494 9.38 15.87 -2.46
C LEU A 494 10.47 16.02 -1.38
N ARG A 495 10.54 17.17 -0.69
CA ARG A 495 11.52 17.43 0.38
C ARG A 495 11.40 16.45 1.55
N ILE A 496 10.17 16.04 1.93
CA ILE A 496 9.93 15.03 2.96
C ILE A 496 10.56 13.69 2.55
N VAL A 497 10.28 13.24 1.33
CA VAL A 497 10.84 11.99 0.79
C VAL A 497 12.37 12.04 0.77
N GLU A 498 12.96 13.15 0.31
CA GLU A 498 14.42 13.31 0.26
C GLU A 498 15.05 13.33 1.65
N ALA A 499 14.44 14.02 2.62
CA ALA A 499 14.90 14.05 3.99
C ALA A 499 14.88 12.66 4.67
N LEU A 500 13.84 11.87 4.43
CA LEU A 500 13.77 10.48 4.92
C LEU A 500 14.82 9.59 4.25
N ARG A 501 15.01 9.71 2.93
CA ARG A 501 16.05 8.96 2.19
C ARG A 501 17.46 9.33 2.64
N ALA A 502 17.74 10.61 2.93
CA ALA A 502 19.03 11.06 3.46
C ALA A 502 19.36 10.39 4.80
N ARG A 503 18.36 9.98 5.59
CA ARG A 503 18.51 9.19 6.81
C ARG A 503 18.66 7.68 6.57
N ASN A 504 18.85 7.25 5.31
CA ASN A 504 18.90 5.84 4.90
C ASN A 504 17.58 5.07 5.12
N GLU A 505 16.44 5.77 5.21
CA GLU A 505 15.14 5.13 5.19
C GLU A 505 14.79 4.59 3.80
N VAL A 506 14.13 3.45 3.74
CA VAL A 506 13.53 2.92 2.52
C VAL A 506 12.08 3.39 2.47
N VAL A 507 11.84 4.41 1.66
CA VAL A 507 10.57 5.15 1.64
C VAL A 507 9.65 4.61 0.56
N ALA A 508 8.44 4.20 0.95
CA ALA A 508 7.30 4.02 0.07
C ALA A 508 6.44 5.29 0.12
N MET A 509 6.17 5.92 -1.03
CA MET A 509 5.34 7.13 -1.12
C MET A 509 4.08 6.84 -1.90
N THR A 510 2.92 7.15 -1.30
CA THR A 510 1.62 7.01 -1.98
C THR A 510 1.07 8.36 -2.42
N GLY A 511 0.26 8.35 -3.46
CA GLY A 511 -0.48 9.52 -3.92
C GLY A 511 -1.40 9.19 -5.09
N ASP A 512 -2.32 10.11 -5.39
CA ASP A 512 -3.30 9.98 -6.46
C ASP A 512 -3.24 11.10 -7.49
N GLY A 513 -2.68 12.25 -7.10
CA GLY A 513 -2.63 13.47 -7.91
C GLY A 513 -1.36 13.65 -8.74
N VAL A 514 -1.43 14.57 -9.69
CA VAL A 514 -0.24 15.06 -10.44
C VAL A 514 0.76 15.71 -9.49
N ASN A 515 0.28 16.32 -8.42
CA ASN A 515 1.06 16.93 -7.34
C ASN A 515 1.93 15.92 -6.57
N ASP A 516 1.56 14.64 -6.56
CA ASP A 516 2.30 13.58 -5.87
C ASP A 516 3.37 12.94 -6.75
N ALA A 517 3.22 13.06 -8.07
CA ALA A 517 4.06 12.35 -9.03
C ALA A 517 5.58 12.58 -8.85
N PRO A 518 6.10 13.78 -8.53
CA PRO A 518 7.51 13.97 -8.23
C PRO A 518 7.97 13.20 -6.99
N ALA A 519 7.20 13.23 -5.91
CA ALA A 519 7.50 12.53 -4.67
C ALA A 519 7.39 11.00 -4.85
N ILE A 520 6.35 10.53 -5.56
CA ILE A 520 6.17 9.12 -5.95
C ILE A 520 7.39 8.63 -6.73
N LYS A 521 7.83 9.37 -7.75
CA LYS A 521 8.98 9.00 -8.59
C LYS A 521 10.31 9.04 -7.83
N ARG A 522 10.45 9.94 -6.85
CA ARG A 522 11.67 10.11 -6.05
C ARG A 522 11.80 9.10 -4.92
N ALA A 523 10.71 8.55 -4.43
CA ALA A 523 10.70 7.52 -3.40
C ALA A 523 11.46 6.26 -3.83
N ASN A 524 11.84 5.41 -2.88
CA ASN A 524 12.42 4.10 -3.19
C ASN A 524 11.37 3.19 -3.85
N ILE A 525 10.09 3.42 -3.48
CA ILE A 525 8.92 2.76 -4.07
C ILE A 525 7.82 3.79 -4.20
N GLY A 526 7.45 4.08 -5.44
CA GLY A 526 6.27 4.88 -5.74
C GLY A 526 5.01 4.03 -5.80
N VAL A 527 3.95 4.47 -5.13
CA VAL A 527 2.66 3.78 -5.07
C VAL A 527 1.56 4.74 -5.54
N ALA A 528 0.82 4.37 -6.57
CA ALA A 528 -0.32 5.16 -7.05
C ALA A 528 -1.65 4.47 -6.74
N MET A 529 -2.69 5.30 -6.57
CA MET A 529 -4.06 4.83 -6.46
C MET A 529 -4.58 4.38 -7.83
N GLY A 530 -5.32 3.28 -7.89
CA GLY A 530 -5.83 2.68 -9.13
C GLY A 530 -7.18 3.25 -9.54
N ILE A 531 -8.04 3.56 -8.56
CA ILE A 531 -9.39 4.10 -8.78
C ILE A 531 -9.32 5.62 -8.88
N ALA A 532 -8.86 6.29 -7.82
CA ALA A 532 -8.79 7.74 -7.75
C ALA A 532 -7.58 8.34 -8.48
N GLY A 533 -6.51 7.55 -8.69
CA GLY A 533 -5.24 8.05 -9.20
C GLY A 533 -5.29 8.55 -10.64
N THR A 534 -4.63 9.68 -10.88
CA THR A 534 -4.42 10.23 -12.23
C THR A 534 -3.44 9.37 -13.03
N ASP A 535 -3.51 9.44 -14.36
CA ASP A 535 -2.59 8.70 -15.23
C ASP A 535 -1.12 9.09 -14.98
N VAL A 536 -0.86 10.37 -14.66
CA VAL A 536 0.50 10.86 -14.34
C VAL A 536 1.04 10.21 -13.06
N ALA A 537 0.22 10.11 -12.01
CA ALA A 537 0.59 9.40 -10.78
C ALA A 537 0.86 7.92 -11.06
N LYS A 538 -0.04 7.26 -11.80
CA LYS A 538 0.10 5.84 -12.19
C LYS A 538 1.35 5.58 -13.03
N GLU A 539 1.67 6.47 -13.98
CA GLU A 539 2.87 6.33 -14.82
C GLU A 539 4.17 6.55 -14.05
N SER A 540 4.14 7.41 -13.04
CA SER A 540 5.29 7.70 -12.18
C SER A 540 5.54 6.60 -11.14
N ALA A 541 4.55 5.77 -10.85
CA ALA A 541 4.60 4.78 -9.79
C ALA A 541 5.21 3.43 -10.22
N ASP A 542 5.79 2.74 -9.25
CA ASP A 542 6.28 1.37 -9.36
C ASP A 542 5.18 0.34 -9.09
N MET A 543 4.19 0.71 -8.28
CA MET A 543 3.05 -0.12 -7.89
C MET A 543 1.75 0.69 -7.97
N VAL A 544 0.66 0.03 -8.39
CA VAL A 544 -0.69 0.61 -8.42
C VAL A 544 -1.60 -0.24 -7.54
N LEU A 545 -2.32 0.40 -6.61
CA LEU A 545 -3.32 -0.25 -5.76
C LEU A 545 -4.66 -0.27 -6.47
N THR A 546 -5.23 -1.45 -6.70
CA THR A 546 -6.52 -1.57 -7.42
C THR A 546 -7.74 -1.25 -6.56
N ASP A 547 -7.56 -1.14 -5.25
CA ASP A 547 -8.60 -0.87 -4.24
C ASP A 547 -8.38 0.45 -3.46
N ASP A 548 -7.31 1.19 -3.78
CA ASP A 548 -6.91 2.44 -3.12
C ASP A 548 -6.80 2.32 -1.58
N ASN A 549 -6.42 1.15 -1.08
CA ASN A 549 -6.43 0.85 0.36
C ASN A 549 -5.01 0.72 0.94
N TYR A 550 -4.73 1.45 2.02
CA TYR A 550 -3.47 1.38 2.75
C TYR A 550 -3.13 -0.06 3.21
N ALA A 551 -4.12 -0.85 3.63
CA ALA A 551 -3.91 -2.22 4.08
C ALA A 551 -3.28 -3.11 2.98
N SER A 552 -3.58 -2.83 1.71
CA SER A 552 -2.99 -3.53 0.57
C SER A 552 -1.50 -3.22 0.42
N ILE A 553 -1.02 -2.03 0.85
CA ILE A 553 0.41 -1.70 0.89
C ILE A 553 1.12 -2.58 1.91
N VAL A 554 0.58 -2.69 3.13
CA VAL A 554 1.15 -3.53 4.20
C VAL A 554 1.19 -4.99 3.79
N SER A 555 0.12 -5.49 3.15
CA SER A 555 0.07 -6.84 2.59
C SER A 555 1.09 -7.06 1.46
N ALA A 556 1.34 -6.03 0.63
CA ALA A 556 2.38 -6.09 -0.40
C ALA A 556 3.79 -6.07 0.20
N VAL A 557 4.03 -5.33 1.30
CA VAL A 557 5.30 -5.39 2.04
C VAL A 557 5.54 -6.79 2.59
N GLU A 558 4.53 -7.42 3.21
CA GLU A 558 4.60 -8.82 3.66
C GLU A 558 5.05 -9.73 2.52
N GLN A 559 4.37 -9.62 1.37
CA GLN A 559 4.69 -10.44 0.21
C GLN A 559 6.09 -10.15 -0.34
N GLY A 560 6.54 -8.90 -0.34
CA GLY A 560 7.90 -8.51 -0.71
C GLY A 560 8.96 -9.17 0.19
N ARG A 561 8.71 -9.24 1.51
CA ARG A 561 9.56 -9.95 2.48
C ARG A 561 9.60 -11.45 2.21
N VAL A 562 8.45 -12.06 1.89
CA VAL A 562 8.36 -13.48 1.52
C VAL A 562 9.20 -13.77 0.28
N ILE A 563 9.05 -12.97 -0.77
CA ILE A 563 9.77 -13.14 -2.03
C ILE A 563 11.29 -13.04 -1.81
N TYR A 564 11.74 -12.01 -1.07
CA TYR A 564 13.15 -11.86 -0.75
C TYR A 564 13.67 -13.03 0.11
N SER A 565 12.92 -13.48 1.11
CA SER A 565 13.26 -14.67 1.90
C SER A 565 13.43 -15.91 1.00
N ASN A 566 12.54 -16.10 0.04
CA ASN A 566 12.61 -17.20 -0.92
C ASN A 566 13.83 -17.07 -1.85
N ILE A 567 14.16 -15.84 -2.30
CA ILE A 567 15.43 -15.59 -3.03
C ILE A 567 16.63 -16.04 -2.20
N ARG A 568 16.69 -15.70 -0.93
CA ARG A 568 17.77 -16.15 -0.04
C ARG A 568 17.81 -17.68 0.11
N LYS A 569 16.66 -18.34 0.27
CA LYS A 569 16.57 -19.81 0.42
C LYS A 569 17.15 -20.54 -0.78
N PHE A 570 16.82 -20.14 -2.00
CA PHE A 570 17.39 -20.81 -3.16
C PHE A 570 18.86 -20.41 -3.44
N VAL A 571 19.27 -19.16 -3.16
CA VAL A 571 20.69 -18.78 -3.19
C VAL A 571 21.50 -19.63 -2.23
N TYR A 572 21.01 -19.77 -1.00
CA TYR A 572 21.61 -20.61 0.04
C TYR A 572 21.72 -22.08 -0.37
N TYR A 573 20.65 -22.61 -0.98
CA TYR A 573 20.60 -23.97 -1.52
C TYR A 573 21.65 -24.18 -2.61
N LEU A 574 21.56 -23.40 -3.72
CA LEU A 574 22.46 -23.54 -4.86
C LEU A 574 23.93 -23.37 -4.48
N LEU A 575 24.26 -22.37 -3.67
CA LEU A 575 25.65 -22.16 -3.25
C LEU A 575 26.17 -23.30 -2.39
N SER A 576 25.34 -23.89 -1.50
CA SER A 576 25.77 -25.03 -0.70
C SER A 576 26.04 -26.27 -1.55
N CYS A 577 25.27 -26.51 -2.64
CA CYS A 577 25.49 -27.60 -3.58
C CYS A 577 26.77 -27.37 -4.43
N ASN A 578 26.88 -26.21 -5.08
CA ASN A 578 28.02 -25.93 -5.95
C ASN A 578 29.37 -25.96 -5.19
N VAL A 579 29.40 -25.39 -3.97
CA VAL A 579 30.64 -25.43 -3.15
C VAL A 579 30.96 -26.87 -2.73
N ALA A 580 29.96 -27.70 -2.45
CA ALA A 580 30.17 -29.10 -2.14
C ALA A 580 30.67 -29.92 -3.33
N GLU A 581 30.13 -29.68 -4.54
CA GLU A 581 30.61 -30.28 -5.80
C GLU A 581 32.09 -29.94 -6.05
N ILE A 582 32.44 -28.64 -5.94
CA ILE A 582 33.81 -28.17 -6.09
C ILE A 582 34.76 -28.86 -5.08
N ALA A 583 34.36 -28.89 -3.80
CA ALA A 583 35.13 -29.49 -2.76
C ALA A 583 35.30 -31.03 -2.98
N THR A 584 34.23 -31.70 -3.45
CA THR A 584 34.26 -33.12 -3.75
C THR A 584 35.25 -33.45 -4.85
N ILE A 585 35.26 -32.68 -5.93
CA ILE A 585 36.20 -32.88 -7.05
C ILE A 585 37.62 -32.56 -6.62
N PHE A 586 37.83 -31.40 -6.00
CA PHE A 586 39.16 -31.00 -5.53
C PHE A 586 39.78 -32.02 -4.59
N LEU A 587 39.06 -32.44 -3.57
CA LEU A 587 39.57 -33.44 -2.58
C LEU A 587 39.65 -34.84 -3.22
N GLY A 588 38.73 -35.19 -4.12
CA GLY A 588 38.81 -36.43 -4.88
C GLY A 588 40.10 -36.51 -5.70
N ILE A 589 40.43 -35.52 -6.48
CA ILE A 589 41.70 -35.46 -7.23
C ILE A 589 42.88 -35.43 -6.30
N MET A 590 42.78 -34.82 -5.13
CA MET A 590 43.87 -34.74 -4.17
C MET A 590 44.16 -36.06 -3.47
N PHE A 591 43.15 -36.85 -3.14
CA PHE A 591 43.31 -38.07 -2.31
C PHE A 591 43.15 -39.38 -3.10
N THR A 592 42.63 -39.34 -4.35
CA THR A 592 42.44 -40.52 -5.19
C THR A 592 43.19 -40.38 -6.53
N GLN A 593 43.11 -41.39 -7.39
CA GLN A 593 43.78 -41.40 -8.70
C GLN A 593 42.85 -40.90 -9.85
N GLY A 594 41.72 -40.25 -9.53
CA GLY A 594 40.78 -39.76 -10.55
C GLY A 594 39.75 -38.79 -9.99
N SER A 595 38.95 -38.19 -10.86
CA SER A 595 37.80 -37.36 -10.46
C SER A 595 36.63 -38.24 -10.05
N PRO A 596 36.00 -38.02 -8.90
CA PRO A 596 34.80 -38.76 -8.48
C PRO A 596 33.58 -38.53 -9.40
N LEU A 597 33.53 -37.38 -10.07
CA LEU A 597 32.43 -36.99 -10.94
C LEU A 597 32.96 -36.59 -12.31
N THR A 598 32.16 -36.84 -13.34
CA THR A 598 32.46 -36.40 -14.71
C THR A 598 31.83 -35.04 -15.00
N VAL A 599 32.34 -34.35 -16.02
CA VAL A 599 31.80 -33.04 -16.45
C VAL A 599 30.31 -33.09 -16.76
N ILE A 600 29.87 -34.14 -17.45
CA ILE A 600 28.48 -34.28 -17.87
C ILE A 600 27.54 -34.55 -16.66
N GLN A 601 28.04 -35.24 -15.65
CA GLN A 601 27.31 -35.45 -14.39
C GLN A 601 27.15 -34.13 -13.61
N LEU A 602 28.17 -33.26 -13.57
CA LEU A 602 28.07 -31.93 -12.97
C LEU A 602 27.08 -31.01 -13.67
N LEU A 603 27.14 -30.97 -15.00
CA LEU A 603 26.15 -30.21 -15.78
C LEU A 603 24.70 -30.73 -15.55
N TRP A 604 24.54 -32.03 -15.41
CA TRP A 604 23.25 -32.63 -15.10
C TRP A 604 22.75 -32.23 -13.71
N LEU A 605 23.62 -32.24 -12.69
CA LEU A 605 23.31 -31.81 -11.33
C LEU A 605 22.82 -30.37 -11.34
N ASN A 606 23.63 -29.44 -11.83
CA ASN A 606 23.34 -28.02 -11.80
C ASN A 606 22.08 -27.61 -12.60
N LEU A 607 21.88 -28.22 -13.78
CA LEU A 607 20.78 -27.80 -14.67
C LEU A 607 19.47 -28.54 -14.38
N ILE A 608 19.54 -29.85 -14.16
CA ILE A 608 18.33 -30.71 -14.09
C ILE A 608 17.99 -31.02 -12.64
N THR A 609 18.95 -31.47 -11.83
CA THR A 609 18.67 -31.93 -10.46
C THR A 609 18.37 -30.74 -9.55
N ASP A 610 19.14 -29.68 -9.65
CA ASP A 610 19.03 -28.52 -8.75
C ASP A 610 18.06 -27.43 -9.28
N GLY A 611 17.90 -27.33 -10.59
CA GLY A 611 17.10 -26.27 -11.20
C GLY A 611 15.62 -26.29 -10.77
N ALA A 612 14.97 -27.46 -10.84
CA ALA A 612 13.56 -27.58 -10.48
C ALA A 612 13.28 -27.36 -8.98
N PRO A 613 14.05 -27.92 -8.02
CA PRO A 613 13.92 -27.60 -6.60
C PRO A 613 14.21 -26.13 -6.27
N ALA A 614 15.21 -25.50 -6.92
CA ALA A 614 15.49 -24.08 -6.74
C ALA A 614 14.27 -23.20 -7.14
N LEU A 615 13.63 -23.50 -8.28
CA LEU A 615 12.39 -22.83 -8.68
C LEU A 615 11.26 -23.05 -7.68
N ALA A 616 11.14 -24.27 -7.14
CA ALA A 616 10.13 -24.59 -6.14
C ALA A 616 10.32 -23.83 -4.82
N LEU A 617 11.58 -23.58 -4.41
CA LEU A 617 11.89 -22.72 -3.25
C LEU A 617 11.38 -21.28 -3.47
N GLY A 618 11.37 -20.78 -4.71
CA GLY A 618 10.80 -19.49 -5.05
C GLY A 618 9.29 -19.38 -4.81
N THR A 619 8.59 -20.49 -4.66
CA THR A 619 7.14 -20.55 -4.34
C THR A 619 6.83 -20.88 -2.88
N GLU A 620 7.83 -20.88 -2.01
CA GLU A 620 7.66 -21.23 -0.60
C GLU A 620 6.83 -20.17 0.12
N ARG A 621 6.04 -20.61 1.10
CA ARG A 621 5.32 -19.70 1.99
C ARG A 621 6.30 -18.95 2.88
N GLY A 622 5.95 -17.74 3.26
CA GLY A 622 6.70 -16.97 4.25
C GLY A 622 6.79 -17.68 5.60
N ASP A 623 7.87 -17.42 6.32
CA ASP A 623 7.98 -17.89 7.70
C ASP A 623 6.88 -17.20 8.55
N PRO A 624 6.31 -17.86 9.58
CA PRO A 624 5.14 -17.34 10.33
C PRO A 624 5.39 -16.00 11.02
N ASP A 625 6.64 -15.67 11.32
CA ASP A 625 7.09 -14.47 12.03
C ASP A 625 7.61 -13.36 11.09
N ILE A 626 7.31 -13.42 9.79
CA ILE A 626 7.94 -12.52 8.81
C ILE A 626 7.56 -11.05 9.02
N MET A 627 6.38 -10.79 9.59
CA MET A 627 5.91 -9.44 9.95
C MET A 627 6.18 -9.06 11.41
N ASP A 628 6.82 -9.95 12.18
CA ASP A 628 7.33 -9.64 13.53
C ASP A 628 8.82 -9.26 13.49
N GLN A 629 9.45 -9.32 12.31
CA GLN A 629 10.86 -8.97 12.10
C GLN A 629 10.99 -7.51 11.67
N LEU A 630 12.06 -6.84 12.16
CA LEU A 630 12.39 -5.49 11.73
C LEU A 630 12.79 -5.45 10.25
N PRO A 631 12.61 -4.29 9.57
CA PRO A 631 13.07 -4.12 8.21
C PRO A 631 14.59 -4.32 8.11
N ARG A 632 15.02 -4.94 7.04
CA ARG A 632 16.46 -5.20 6.83
C ARG A 632 17.18 -3.93 6.41
N PRO A 633 18.38 -3.70 6.95
CA PRO A 633 19.22 -2.61 6.49
C PRO A 633 19.51 -2.73 4.99
N PRO A 634 19.48 -1.63 4.21
CA PRO A 634 19.84 -1.65 2.79
C PRO A 634 21.26 -2.17 2.51
N SER A 635 22.15 -2.15 3.50
CA SER A 635 23.53 -2.62 3.41
C SER A 635 23.72 -4.13 3.72
N GLU A 636 22.69 -4.84 4.20
CA GLU A 636 22.83 -6.27 4.57
C GLU A 636 23.12 -7.12 3.32
N PRO A 637 24.20 -7.93 3.29
CA PRO A 637 24.50 -8.80 2.16
C PRO A 637 23.48 -9.92 2.02
N ILE A 638 23.24 -10.40 0.80
CA ILE A 638 22.35 -11.55 0.53
C ILE A 638 22.83 -12.78 1.31
N ILE A 639 24.16 -13.01 1.30
CA ILE A 639 24.81 -14.08 2.02
C ILE A 639 25.34 -13.51 3.34
N ASN A 640 24.62 -13.71 4.42
CA ASN A 640 25.04 -13.29 5.76
C ASN A 640 25.91 -14.35 6.45
N ARG A 641 26.40 -14.02 7.65
CA ARG A 641 27.28 -14.92 8.43
C ARG A 641 26.62 -16.24 8.78
N PHE A 642 25.32 -16.24 9.03
CA PHE A 642 24.52 -17.45 9.27
C PHE A 642 24.58 -18.39 8.06
N MET A 643 24.29 -17.84 6.87
CA MET A 643 24.33 -18.62 5.62
C MET A 643 25.73 -19.12 5.31
N THR A 644 26.76 -18.28 5.49
CA THR A 644 28.15 -18.67 5.26
C THR A 644 28.54 -19.87 6.14
N ALA A 645 28.21 -19.84 7.43
CA ALA A 645 28.48 -20.96 8.34
C ALA A 645 27.68 -22.21 7.93
N GLY A 646 26.41 -22.05 7.56
CA GLY A 646 25.57 -23.15 7.10
C GLY A 646 26.05 -23.75 5.78
N ILE A 647 26.50 -22.95 4.81
CA ILE A 647 27.14 -23.43 3.56
C ILE A 647 28.38 -24.28 3.92
N GLY A 648 29.24 -23.79 4.80
CA GLY A 648 30.44 -24.54 5.24
C GLY A 648 30.12 -25.91 5.86
N ILE A 649 29.11 -25.94 6.76
CA ILE A 649 28.67 -27.20 7.39
C ILE A 649 28.14 -28.18 6.33
N GLN A 650 27.33 -27.70 5.39
CA GLN A 650 26.74 -28.53 4.34
C GLN A 650 27.78 -28.99 3.32
N THR A 651 28.71 -28.13 2.93
CA THR A 651 29.83 -28.49 2.08
C THR A 651 30.63 -29.66 2.70
N ILE A 652 31.01 -29.56 3.97
CA ILE A 652 31.74 -30.61 4.66
C ILE A 652 30.93 -31.91 4.69
N ALA A 653 29.65 -31.84 5.04
CA ALA A 653 28.79 -33.03 5.15
C ALA A 653 28.59 -33.72 3.80
N ILE A 654 28.20 -32.97 2.74
CA ILE A 654 27.96 -33.54 1.40
C ILE A 654 29.25 -34.07 0.81
N THR A 655 30.34 -33.32 0.87
CA THR A 655 31.67 -33.78 0.40
C THR A 655 32.13 -35.04 1.10
N PHE A 656 32.01 -35.10 2.42
CA PHE A 656 32.42 -36.27 3.21
C PHE A 656 31.63 -37.53 2.80
N VAL A 657 30.30 -37.46 2.72
CA VAL A 657 29.50 -38.65 2.35
C VAL A 657 29.73 -39.09 0.91
N THR A 658 29.92 -38.13 -0.01
CA THR A 658 30.16 -38.40 -1.43
C THR A 658 31.53 -39.07 -1.64
N LEU A 659 32.58 -38.54 -1.02
CA LEU A 659 33.91 -39.17 -1.06
C LEU A 659 33.92 -40.54 -0.37
N THR A 660 33.19 -40.70 0.74
CA THR A 660 33.04 -41.99 1.41
C THR A 660 32.38 -43.02 0.48
N ALA A 661 31.29 -42.64 -0.18
CA ALA A 661 30.62 -43.49 -1.17
C ALA A 661 31.56 -43.87 -2.34
N TYR A 662 32.33 -42.88 -2.84
CA TYR A 662 33.34 -43.11 -3.88
C TYR A 662 34.42 -44.10 -3.43
N LEU A 663 34.99 -43.92 -2.22
CA LEU A 663 36.01 -44.79 -1.68
C LEU A 663 35.52 -46.22 -1.39
N ILE A 664 34.26 -46.35 -0.91
CA ILE A 664 33.60 -47.65 -0.76
C ILE A 664 33.52 -48.36 -2.13
N GLY A 665 33.12 -47.61 -3.17
CA GLY A 665 33.06 -48.09 -4.54
C GLY A 665 34.41 -48.60 -5.05
N LEU A 666 35.48 -47.83 -4.82
CA LEU A 666 36.85 -48.18 -5.21
C LEU A 666 37.39 -49.43 -4.47
N GLN A 667 37.06 -49.60 -3.20
CA GLN A 667 37.58 -50.69 -2.39
C GLN A 667 36.79 -52.00 -2.51
N LEU A 668 35.44 -51.92 -2.49
CA LEU A 668 34.58 -53.08 -2.40
C LEU A 668 34.03 -53.51 -3.78
N PHE A 669 33.98 -52.61 -4.77
CA PHE A 669 33.32 -52.87 -6.06
C PHE A 669 34.23 -52.53 -7.28
N SER A 670 35.53 -52.78 -7.11
CA SER A 670 36.56 -52.47 -8.12
C SER A 670 36.47 -53.27 -9.41
N ALA A 671 35.57 -54.26 -9.51
CA ALA A 671 35.37 -55.10 -10.69
C ALA A 671 34.78 -54.31 -11.90
N ASP A 672 33.98 -53.30 -11.64
CA ASP A 672 33.44 -52.38 -12.68
C ASP A 672 33.94 -50.97 -12.37
N PRO A 673 34.76 -50.36 -13.26
CA PRO A 673 35.34 -49.04 -13.01
C PRO A 673 34.33 -47.90 -12.98
N LEU A 674 33.05 -48.14 -13.43
CA LEU A 674 32.01 -47.14 -13.40
C LEU A 674 31.21 -47.08 -12.08
N ILE A 675 31.26 -48.19 -11.29
CA ILE A 675 30.51 -48.23 -10.01
C ILE A 675 30.93 -47.12 -9.03
N PRO A 676 32.23 -46.86 -8.77
CA PRO A 676 32.63 -45.84 -7.82
C PRO A 676 32.13 -44.44 -8.18
N GLY A 677 32.25 -44.06 -9.45
CA GLY A 677 31.72 -42.79 -10.00
C GLY A 677 30.20 -42.72 -9.92
N THR A 678 29.50 -43.81 -10.23
CA THR A 678 28.03 -43.84 -10.14
C THR A 678 27.56 -43.76 -8.70
N MET A 679 28.25 -44.42 -7.74
CA MET A 679 27.95 -44.29 -6.31
C MET A 679 28.14 -42.86 -5.81
N ALA A 680 29.23 -42.19 -6.20
CA ALA A 680 29.47 -40.79 -5.87
C ALA A 680 28.37 -39.88 -6.46
N PHE A 681 28.05 -40.04 -7.74
CA PHE A 681 27.01 -39.27 -8.45
C PHE A 681 25.63 -39.41 -7.80
N VAL A 682 25.22 -40.63 -7.50
CA VAL A 682 23.94 -40.90 -6.83
C VAL A 682 23.92 -40.30 -5.41
N THR A 683 25.01 -40.44 -4.66
CA THR A 683 25.08 -39.94 -3.27
C THR A 683 24.98 -38.40 -3.23
N ILE A 684 25.72 -37.68 -4.09
CA ILE A 684 25.66 -36.22 -4.13
C ILE A 684 24.28 -35.75 -4.59
N SER A 685 23.73 -36.32 -5.68
CA SER A 685 22.43 -35.96 -6.20
C SER A 685 21.31 -36.10 -5.17
N PHE A 686 21.24 -37.24 -4.45
CA PHE A 686 20.23 -37.44 -3.41
C PHE A 686 20.45 -36.49 -2.22
N SER A 687 21.70 -36.23 -1.85
CA SER A 687 22.04 -35.29 -0.76
C SER A 687 21.57 -33.88 -1.08
N GLU A 688 21.73 -33.45 -2.34
CA GLU A 688 21.28 -32.14 -2.83
C GLU A 688 19.76 -32.06 -2.91
N LEU A 689 19.07 -33.11 -3.38
CA LEU A 689 17.60 -33.15 -3.35
C LEU A 689 17.05 -33.07 -1.92
N LEU A 690 17.65 -33.79 -0.96
CA LEU A 690 17.26 -33.67 0.45
C LEU A 690 17.64 -32.32 1.04
N ARG A 691 18.74 -31.71 0.57
CA ARG A 691 19.13 -30.35 0.94
C ARG A 691 18.08 -29.32 0.56
N ALA A 692 17.41 -29.47 -0.61
CA ALA A 692 16.32 -28.61 -1.04
C ALA A 692 15.16 -28.60 -0.01
N PHE A 693 14.80 -29.75 0.58
CA PHE A 693 13.82 -29.81 1.67
C PHE A 693 14.28 -29.05 2.91
N THR A 694 15.53 -29.21 3.33
CA THR A 694 16.04 -28.54 4.52
C THR A 694 16.28 -27.05 4.33
N ALA A 695 16.44 -26.59 3.07
CA ALA A 695 16.58 -25.18 2.71
C ALA A 695 15.28 -24.37 2.73
N ARG A 696 14.10 -24.99 2.90
CA ARG A 696 12.79 -24.35 2.91
C ARG A 696 12.62 -23.30 4.03
N SER A 697 13.36 -23.41 5.11
CA SER A 697 13.52 -22.34 6.10
C SER A 697 14.95 -22.34 6.66
N GLU A 698 15.47 -21.14 6.88
CA GLU A 698 16.76 -20.95 7.53
C GLU A 698 16.68 -21.23 9.04
N ARG A 699 15.57 -20.86 9.68
CA ARG A 699 15.40 -20.86 11.15
C ARG A 699 14.58 -22.03 11.67
N TYR A 700 13.52 -22.41 10.98
CA TYR A 700 12.57 -23.40 11.46
C TYR A 700 12.90 -24.81 10.99
N PRO A 701 12.82 -25.83 11.88
CA PRO A 701 12.95 -27.22 11.49
C PRO A 701 11.85 -27.61 10.50
N LEU A 702 12.17 -28.55 9.61
CA LEU A 702 11.27 -29.03 8.56
C LEU A 702 9.94 -29.57 9.13
N ILE A 703 9.98 -30.19 10.31
CA ILE A 703 8.79 -30.72 10.99
C ILE A 703 7.80 -29.60 11.35
N LYS A 704 8.29 -28.42 11.75
CA LYS A 704 7.44 -27.27 12.11
C LYS A 704 6.76 -26.63 10.90
N ILE A 705 7.45 -26.61 9.75
CA ILE A 705 6.93 -26.04 8.50
C ILE A 705 5.96 -27.02 7.80
N GLY A 706 6.10 -28.31 8.07
CA GLY A 706 5.41 -29.40 7.39
C GLY A 706 6.15 -29.84 6.12
N PRO A 707 6.74 -31.04 6.10
CA PRO A 707 7.59 -31.48 4.97
C PRO A 707 6.89 -31.44 3.63
N PHE A 708 5.61 -31.79 3.56
CA PHE A 708 4.85 -31.87 2.31
C PHE A 708 3.91 -30.65 2.06
N SER A 709 4.07 -29.57 2.78
CA SER A 709 3.19 -28.38 2.67
C SER A 709 3.33 -27.64 1.33
N ASN A 710 4.50 -27.68 0.69
CA ASN A 710 4.73 -27.11 -0.65
C ASN A 710 4.57 -28.18 -1.72
N ARG A 711 3.43 -28.16 -2.44
CA ARG A 711 3.13 -29.11 -3.51
C ARG A 711 4.10 -28.99 -4.69
N VAL A 712 4.53 -27.78 -5.01
CA VAL A 712 5.46 -27.52 -6.13
C VAL A 712 6.81 -28.18 -5.83
N MET A 713 7.31 -28.03 -4.60
CA MET A 713 8.53 -28.67 -4.12
C MET A 713 8.43 -30.20 -4.21
N ASN A 714 7.31 -30.79 -3.79
CA ASN A 714 7.10 -32.24 -3.84
C ASN A 714 7.16 -32.76 -5.27
N TYR A 715 6.53 -32.08 -6.23
CA TYR A 715 6.59 -32.45 -7.65
C TYR A 715 7.98 -32.24 -8.26
N ALA A 716 8.66 -31.13 -7.94
CA ALA A 716 10.01 -30.84 -8.42
C ALA A 716 10.99 -31.93 -7.98
N LEU A 717 10.97 -32.30 -6.71
CA LEU A 717 11.84 -33.33 -6.16
C LEU A 717 11.51 -34.72 -6.73
N LEU A 718 10.26 -35.08 -6.87
CA LEU A 718 9.85 -36.33 -7.49
C LEU A 718 10.34 -36.42 -8.93
N THR A 719 10.19 -35.32 -9.69
CA THR A 719 10.65 -35.25 -11.09
C THR A 719 12.17 -35.39 -11.17
N SER A 720 12.93 -34.63 -10.37
CA SER A 720 14.40 -34.72 -10.33
C SER A 720 14.86 -36.10 -9.91
N LEU A 721 14.19 -36.73 -8.93
CA LEU A 721 14.48 -38.10 -8.51
C LEU A 721 14.26 -39.12 -9.63
N VAL A 722 13.12 -39.03 -10.33
CA VAL A 722 12.82 -39.92 -11.48
C VAL A 722 13.88 -39.75 -12.57
N LEU A 723 14.23 -38.51 -12.92
CA LEU A 723 15.25 -38.21 -13.94
C LEU A 723 16.64 -38.73 -13.51
N LEU A 724 17.01 -38.65 -12.26
CA LEU A 724 18.24 -39.23 -11.74
C LEU A 724 18.27 -40.74 -11.90
N LEU A 725 17.18 -41.42 -11.52
CA LEU A 725 17.08 -42.88 -11.67
C LEU A 725 17.08 -43.31 -13.16
N VAL A 726 16.48 -42.53 -14.05
CA VAL A 726 16.52 -42.75 -15.49
C VAL A 726 17.97 -42.74 -16.02
N VAL A 727 18.80 -41.79 -15.59
CA VAL A 727 20.22 -41.70 -15.99
C VAL A 727 21.03 -42.92 -15.49
N VAL A 728 20.70 -43.45 -14.34
CA VAL A 728 21.43 -44.60 -13.74
C VAL A 728 20.97 -45.94 -14.33
N TYR A 729 19.65 -46.12 -14.59
CA TYR A 729 19.08 -47.41 -14.92
C TYR A 729 18.74 -47.64 -16.39
N VAL A 730 18.64 -46.57 -17.20
CA VAL A 730 18.34 -46.73 -18.62
C VAL A 730 19.61 -47.00 -19.44
N PRO A 731 19.76 -48.17 -20.04
CA PRO A 731 21.02 -48.60 -20.70
C PRO A 731 21.51 -47.64 -21.81
N PHE A 732 20.59 -46.98 -22.52
CA PHE A 732 20.91 -46.06 -23.59
C PHE A 732 21.61 -44.78 -23.06
N LEU A 733 21.34 -44.34 -21.82
CA LEU A 733 21.90 -43.12 -21.20
C LEU A 733 23.20 -43.39 -20.44
N GLN A 734 23.40 -44.62 -19.98
CA GLN A 734 24.59 -44.97 -19.17
C GLN A 734 25.92 -44.61 -19.84
N PRO A 735 26.15 -44.89 -21.14
CA PRO A 735 27.41 -44.50 -21.79
C PRO A 735 27.62 -42.97 -21.88
N VAL A 736 26.51 -42.21 -22.00
CA VAL A 736 26.57 -40.75 -22.08
C VAL A 736 26.99 -40.15 -20.75
N PHE A 737 26.46 -40.67 -19.62
CA PHE A 737 26.70 -40.16 -18.29
C PHE A 737 27.81 -40.89 -17.56
N ASN A 738 28.46 -41.90 -18.16
CA ASN A 738 29.42 -42.78 -17.51
C ASN A 738 28.87 -43.36 -16.17
N THR A 739 27.65 -43.91 -16.26
CA THR A 739 26.96 -44.56 -15.14
C THR A 739 26.76 -46.05 -15.40
N THR A 740 26.52 -46.79 -14.33
CA THR A 740 26.12 -48.19 -14.39
C THR A 740 24.98 -48.47 -13.41
N ALA A 741 24.17 -49.49 -13.68
CA ALA A 741 23.03 -49.83 -12.84
C ALA A 741 23.53 -50.36 -11.46
N LEU A 742 23.11 -49.67 -10.39
CA LEU A 742 23.42 -50.06 -9.01
C LEU A 742 22.43 -51.12 -8.53
N VAL A 743 22.94 -52.20 -7.91
CA VAL A 743 22.16 -53.26 -7.26
C VAL A 743 22.08 -53.03 -5.76
N TRP A 744 21.31 -53.89 -5.04
CA TRP A 744 21.06 -53.72 -3.62
C TRP A 744 22.33 -53.69 -2.78
N ASP A 745 23.40 -54.42 -3.19
CA ASP A 745 24.67 -54.45 -2.50
C ASP A 745 25.36 -53.06 -2.40
N GLN A 746 25.17 -52.18 -3.39
CA GLN A 746 25.65 -50.79 -3.31
C GLN A 746 24.69 -49.91 -2.53
N TRP A 747 23.36 -50.03 -2.76
CA TRP A 747 22.35 -49.25 -2.10
C TRP A 747 22.36 -49.32 -0.58
N GLN A 748 22.66 -50.48 0.00
CA GLN A 748 22.77 -50.65 1.46
C GLN A 748 23.84 -49.74 2.12
N TYR A 749 24.88 -49.35 1.37
CA TYR A 749 25.89 -48.40 1.83
C TYR A 749 25.48 -46.95 1.55
N LEU A 750 24.78 -46.67 0.42
CA LEU A 750 24.40 -45.34 0.03
C LEU A 750 23.26 -44.77 0.88
N LEU A 751 22.26 -45.59 1.20
CA LEU A 751 21.09 -45.12 1.95
C LEU A 751 21.44 -44.42 3.29
N PRO A 752 22.29 -44.95 4.18
CA PRO A 752 22.70 -44.25 5.39
C PRO A 752 23.42 -42.91 5.08
N LEU A 753 24.32 -42.93 4.09
CA LEU A 753 25.13 -41.76 3.73
C LEU A 753 24.29 -40.59 3.20
N ILE A 754 23.28 -40.87 2.38
CA ILE A 754 22.41 -39.89 1.76
C ILE A 754 21.66 -39.02 2.80
N PHE A 755 21.27 -39.58 3.94
CA PHE A 755 20.53 -38.86 4.97
C PHE A 755 21.40 -38.02 5.92
N ILE A 756 22.70 -38.24 5.99
CA ILE A 756 23.61 -37.51 6.88
C ILE A 756 23.60 -36.00 6.62
N PRO A 757 23.70 -35.47 5.37
CA PRO A 757 23.68 -34.05 5.12
C PRO A 757 22.35 -33.37 5.52
N ALA A 758 21.22 -34.05 5.29
CA ALA A 758 19.90 -33.54 5.71
C ALA A 758 19.77 -33.47 7.23
N LEU A 759 20.26 -34.51 7.95
CA LEU A 759 20.27 -34.53 9.40
C LEU A 759 21.19 -33.45 9.99
N THR A 760 22.40 -33.30 9.44
CA THR A 760 23.31 -32.22 9.85
C THR A 760 22.75 -30.84 9.60
N ALA A 761 22.01 -30.62 8.49
CA ALA A 761 21.30 -29.38 8.22
C ALA A 761 20.29 -29.05 9.33
N GLU A 762 19.41 -30.00 9.65
CA GLU A 762 18.36 -29.78 10.65
C GLU A 762 18.93 -29.59 12.07
N LEU A 763 19.96 -30.35 12.44
CA LEU A 763 20.63 -30.22 13.74
C LEU A 763 21.43 -28.90 13.86
N SER A 764 21.98 -28.40 12.77
CA SER A 764 22.73 -27.12 12.77
C SER A 764 21.84 -25.88 12.91
N LYS A 765 20.57 -25.88 12.47
CA LYS A 765 19.68 -24.75 12.56
C LYS A 765 19.55 -24.15 13.97
N PRO A 766 19.18 -24.88 15.01
CA PRO A 766 19.05 -24.33 16.36
C PRO A 766 20.39 -23.85 16.96
N ILE A 767 21.50 -24.42 16.51
CA ILE A 767 22.84 -23.99 16.95
C ILE A 767 23.20 -22.66 16.29
N LEU A 768 23.03 -22.58 14.97
CA LEU A 768 23.34 -21.38 14.21
C LEU A 768 22.42 -20.20 14.59
N THR A 769 21.13 -20.42 14.88
CA THR A 769 20.22 -19.37 15.35
C THR A 769 20.61 -18.84 16.75
N ARG A 770 21.27 -19.64 17.60
CA ARG A 770 21.80 -19.16 18.87
C ARG A 770 23.09 -18.37 18.73
N ILE A 771 23.96 -18.76 17.80
CA ILE A 771 25.27 -18.11 17.56
C ILE A 771 25.09 -16.79 16.77
N PHE A 772 24.18 -16.78 15.85
CA PHE A 772 23.87 -15.64 14.98
C PHE A 772 22.38 -15.27 15.15
N PRO A 773 21.99 -14.65 16.27
CA PRO A 773 20.64 -14.12 16.41
C PRO A 773 20.44 -13.05 15.33
N GLY A 774 19.43 -13.22 14.49
CA GLY A 774 19.12 -12.36 13.35
C GLY A 774 18.53 -11.03 13.74
#